data_0aa181d7154237c586671535cb685139
#
_entry.id   0aa181d7154237c586671535cb685139
#
_cell.length_a   1.000
_cell.length_b   1.000
_cell.length_c   1.000
_cell.angle_alpha   90.00
_cell.angle_beta   90.00
_cell.angle_gamma   90.00
#
_symmetry.space_group_name_H-M   'P 1'
#
loop_
_entity.id
_entity.type
_entity.pdbx_description
1 polymer ?
#
loop_
_entity_poly.entity_id
_entity_poly.type
_entity_poly.pdbx_seq_one_letter_code
_entity_poly.pdbx_strand_id
1 'polypeptide(L)'
;TYHITASRDGFYVNSSSLVRFSPEPYSEARGGQSSARDAEFYQAHSLIALLRRLSPRFARGLDDLQKEMSQREAVEVLPFVSAEQAASPWLVRGNENRVPQTYDVGQPQEIYLRLGAQAADSLRDWNEELQSIREMPRSNLSERVVRDRQLHKWYSEFAEAAIQGAMAVVDGEMPPLNPTDPDEQHMYLRDNIFYSKGFDGRETFTELGGDAAAHVATGKDITGVRLLNQLDIDGLHTLGSVVVDYRGLRVVAQSVVPGIFRRQETTQIVYGSVDSGVTVGADEDFHKLLEPVAKALHFGEHAVADEAGNEVKLYTSADVKGLTGTDGRKYLLDLFRMTPMDIEFLESQCTEGQDAVADSALPVYHHRLVLLRPELLDIFWENSVRKAVQEYAVEKAKRSQKEESKAEGQTEGEGSDAAKQPAETADKDKDGETKPSSDDALPEFEFSLDFSPDAFTPLQARLKAKEGEGSESAMDAAVRSASRFLRDVSVPAFARELASYTTSPLSGDALVTAMHQRGINMRYLGAIANLLPSDVEIVRNVRRLVVFEMVSRAVKHIVRGLFQATPAHLHSEALALVLNALVGTRRCASPAEHLSAEAKAVPQLAALTPELLADEVRAQVALRFRFELAADFVESMVAGNERILLREVCQKIGVQLALRQYHFEQPTESDVYSEIVSSMGFGSGKMTKTTKRQVRERVDEVMQQKLVVESDDVLNFVALTKVSTHNSSFADEAFEAGRMSLEQGQRQMGLELLLESLALHEQTFGFLHAESARCYAVVSLAHYDAGEHELAADFMTKAV
;
A
#
# COMPACT_ATOMS: atom_id res chain seq x y z
N THR A 1 40.99 17.42 -1.92
CA THR A 1 40.23 16.25 -2.35
C THR A 1 40.48 15.13 -1.36
N TYR A 2 39.43 14.56 -0.80
CA TYR A 2 39.48 13.38 0.06
C TYR A 2 38.91 12.17 -0.70
N HIS A 3 39.50 11.01 -0.53
CA HIS A 3 38.99 9.75 -0.98
C HIS A 3 38.36 9.04 0.21
N ILE A 4 37.06 8.77 0.14
CA ILE A 4 36.31 8.22 1.24
C ILE A 4 35.86 6.78 0.88
N THR A 5 36.05 5.87 1.81
CA THR A 5 35.60 4.48 1.70
C THR A 5 34.40 4.30 2.62
N ALA A 6 33.35 3.71 2.09
CA ALA A 6 32.23 3.21 2.87
C ALA A 6 32.52 1.78 3.31
N SER A 7 32.35 1.48 4.59
CA SER A 7 32.52 0.16 5.18
C SER A 7 31.30 -0.21 6.02
N ARG A 8 31.27 -1.43 6.50
CA ARG A 8 30.22 -1.90 7.41
C ARG A 8 30.15 -1.10 8.72
N ASP A 9 31.27 -0.53 9.14
CA ASP A 9 31.41 0.21 10.40
C ASP A 9 31.29 1.74 10.21
N GLY A 10 30.93 2.18 8.99
CA GLY A 10 30.78 3.60 8.65
C GLY A 10 31.69 4.05 7.51
N PHE A 11 32.09 5.33 7.55
CA PHE A 11 32.86 6.00 6.51
C PHE A 11 34.21 6.44 7.05
N TYR A 12 35.25 6.25 6.25
CA TYR A 12 36.57 6.73 6.59
C TYR A 12 37.31 7.31 5.39
N VAL A 13 38.20 8.24 5.64
CA VAL A 13 39.13 8.76 4.63
C VAL A 13 40.21 7.71 4.40
N ASN A 14 40.37 7.29 3.15
CA ASN A 14 41.42 6.36 2.78
C ASN A 14 42.71 7.06 2.34
N SER A 15 43.79 6.32 2.29
CA SER A 15 45.14 6.81 1.97
C SER A 15 45.38 6.99 0.45
N SER A 16 44.32 6.91 -0.39
CA SER A 16 44.47 7.08 -1.83
C SER A 16 44.94 8.50 -2.18
N SER A 17 45.78 8.59 -3.19
CA SER A 17 46.20 9.83 -3.83
C SER A 17 45.69 9.90 -5.26
N LEU A 18 45.90 11.01 -5.95
CA LEU A 18 45.53 11.17 -7.37
C LEU A 18 46.22 10.15 -8.29
N VAL A 19 47.31 9.55 -7.83
CA VAL A 19 48.16 8.65 -8.64
C VAL A 19 48.09 7.19 -8.15
N ARG A 20 47.74 6.97 -6.89
CA ARG A 20 47.77 5.64 -6.26
C ARG A 20 46.49 5.38 -5.46
N PHE A 21 45.80 4.31 -5.77
CA PHE A 21 44.68 3.80 -4.96
C PHE A 21 45.25 3.05 -3.74
N SER A 22 44.75 3.40 -2.53
CA SER A 22 45.04 2.70 -1.29
C SER A 22 43.80 2.72 -0.41
N PRO A 23 43.11 1.60 -0.20
CA PRO A 23 41.89 1.54 0.62
C PRO A 23 42.17 1.61 2.13
N GLU A 24 43.42 1.62 2.55
CA GLU A 24 43.77 1.70 3.98
C GLU A 24 43.36 3.04 4.58
N PRO A 25 42.88 3.07 5.84
CA PRO A 25 42.51 4.30 6.52
C PRO A 25 43.68 5.30 6.53
N TYR A 26 43.34 6.57 6.27
CA TYR A 26 44.32 7.66 6.31
C TYR A 26 44.81 7.89 7.77
N SER A 27 46.10 8.08 7.94
CA SER A 27 46.74 8.46 9.20
C SER A 27 47.78 9.53 8.96
N GLU A 28 47.75 10.62 9.73
CA GLU A 28 48.76 11.68 9.67
C GLU A 28 50.12 11.29 10.32
N ALA A 29 50.14 10.19 11.04
CA ALA A 29 51.34 9.76 11.76
C ALA A 29 52.41 9.26 10.80
N ARG A 30 53.49 10.03 10.68
CA ARG A 30 54.75 9.58 10.09
C ARG A 30 55.39 8.55 11.04
N GLY A 31 55.12 7.26 10.84
CA GLY A 31 55.78 6.23 11.63
C GLY A 31 54.93 5.07 12.14
N GLY A 32 53.76 4.83 11.57
CA GLY A 32 53.04 3.55 11.71
C GLY A 32 52.18 3.36 12.99
N GLN A 33 52.03 4.34 13.84
CA GLN A 33 51.08 4.32 14.94
C GLN A 33 50.01 5.42 14.73
N SER A 34 48.81 5.02 14.32
CA SER A 34 47.64 5.89 14.28
C SER A 34 47.29 6.32 15.71
N SER A 35 47.19 7.63 15.96
CA SER A 35 46.68 8.08 17.25
C SER A 35 45.16 7.87 17.32
N ALA A 36 44.63 7.65 18.51
CA ALA A 36 43.18 7.53 18.71
C ALA A 36 42.43 8.79 18.20
N ARG A 37 43.06 9.95 18.24
CA ARG A 37 42.52 11.21 17.70
C ARG A 37 42.45 11.24 16.17
N ASP A 38 43.38 10.59 15.47
CA ASP A 38 43.34 10.52 14.00
C ASP A 38 42.20 9.62 13.54
N ALA A 39 41.98 8.50 14.22
CA ALA A 39 40.86 7.61 13.95
C ALA A 39 39.52 8.33 14.18
N GLU A 40 39.38 9.08 15.26
CA GLU A 40 38.20 9.84 15.59
C GLU A 40 37.93 10.98 14.59
N PHE A 41 38.98 11.62 14.04
CA PHE A 41 38.83 12.72 13.10
C PHE A 41 38.52 12.26 11.67
N TYR A 42 39.16 11.18 11.21
CA TYR A 42 39.03 10.69 9.82
C TYR A 42 38.09 9.53 9.62
N GLN A 43 37.31 9.16 10.63
CA GLN A 43 36.30 8.12 10.60
C GLN A 43 35.00 8.63 11.25
N ALA A 44 33.85 8.20 10.70
CA ALA A 44 32.54 8.48 11.29
C ALA A 44 31.51 7.43 10.82
N HIS A 45 30.49 7.21 11.63
CA HIS A 45 29.40 6.32 11.27
C HIS A 45 28.58 6.85 10.09
N SER A 46 28.44 8.17 9.94
CA SER A 46 27.75 8.77 8.80
C SER A 46 28.67 9.62 7.94
N LEU A 47 28.38 9.64 6.64
CA LEU A 47 29.12 10.47 5.67
C LEU A 47 29.02 11.96 6.03
N ILE A 48 27.85 12.42 6.45
CA ILE A 48 27.62 13.81 6.84
C ILE A 48 28.49 14.20 8.04
N ALA A 49 28.55 13.34 9.06
CA ALA A 49 29.38 13.57 10.24
C ALA A 49 30.86 13.64 9.87
N LEU A 50 31.32 12.77 8.97
CA LEU A 50 32.70 12.80 8.47
C LEU A 50 32.96 14.10 7.69
N LEU A 51 32.10 14.49 6.77
CA LEU A 51 32.25 15.70 5.97
C LEU A 51 32.23 16.99 6.82
N ARG A 52 31.38 17.03 7.87
CA ARG A 52 31.37 18.15 8.83
C ARG A 52 32.70 18.33 9.54
N ARG A 53 33.39 17.23 9.87
CA ARG A 53 34.74 17.28 10.48
C ARG A 53 35.81 17.69 9.48
N LEU A 54 35.77 17.14 8.26
CA LEU A 54 36.77 17.37 7.23
C LEU A 54 36.70 18.77 6.60
N SER A 55 35.52 19.35 6.52
CA SER A 55 35.31 20.62 5.82
C SER A 55 34.51 21.62 6.65
N PRO A 56 35.17 22.62 7.27
CA PRO A 56 34.45 23.71 7.96
C PRO A 56 33.50 24.50 7.05
N ARG A 57 33.79 24.51 5.75
CA ARG A 57 32.89 25.15 4.76
C ARG A 57 31.62 24.31 4.56
N PHE A 58 31.76 23.00 4.48
CA PHE A 58 30.60 22.09 4.41
C PHE A 58 29.78 22.19 5.69
N ALA A 59 30.39 22.15 6.86
CA ALA A 59 29.69 22.28 8.14
C ALA A 59 28.85 23.55 8.21
N ARG A 60 29.41 24.70 7.85
CA ARG A 60 28.67 25.96 7.82
C ARG A 60 27.55 25.94 6.78
N GLY A 61 27.83 25.48 5.56
CA GLY A 61 26.81 25.40 4.52
C GLY A 61 25.65 24.48 4.89
N LEU A 62 25.96 23.38 5.58
CA LEU A 62 24.92 22.46 6.10
C LEU A 62 24.10 23.09 7.24
N ASP A 63 24.75 23.76 8.17
CA ASP A 63 24.08 24.47 9.27
C ASP A 63 23.20 25.62 8.73
N ASP A 64 23.67 26.33 7.71
CA ASP A 64 22.89 27.39 7.04
C ASP A 64 21.68 26.78 6.31
N LEU A 65 21.87 25.65 5.60
CA LEU A 65 20.80 24.93 4.93
C LEU A 65 19.77 24.37 5.94
N GLN A 66 20.20 23.77 7.02
CA GLN A 66 19.32 23.27 8.08
C GLN A 66 18.50 24.40 8.70
N LYS A 67 19.14 25.55 8.94
CA LYS A 67 18.44 26.71 9.44
C LYS A 67 17.43 27.25 8.45
N GLU A 68 17.78 27.33 7.17
CA GLU A 68 16.88 27.72 6.11
C GLU A 68 15.68 26.73 6.02
N MET A 69 15.95 25.44 6.01
CA MET A 69 14.93 24.39 5.96
C MET A 69 14.01 24.38 7.19
N SER A 70 14.55 24.70 8.39
CA SER A 70 13.73 24.79 9.61
C SER A 70 12.75 25.97 9.61
N GLN A 71 12.97 26.93 8.77
CA GLN A 71 12.09 28.11 8.58
C GLN A 71 11.05 27.91 7.49
N ARG A 72 11.17 26.85 6.70
CA ARG A 72 10.23 26.52 5.63
C ARG A 72 9.04 25.76 6.16
N GLU A 73 7.93 25.90 5.44
CA GLU A 73 6.73 25.15 5.74
C GLU A 73 6.90 23.67 5.39
N ALA A 74 6.15 22.80 6.09
CA ALA A 74 6.26 21.35 5.91
C ALA A 74 6.06 20.90 4.44
N VAL A 75 5.18 21.58 3.70
CA VAL A 75 4.92 21.28 2.28
C VAL A 75 6.13 21.55 1.37
N GLU A 76 7.01 22.50 1.75
CA GLU A 76 8.20 22.85 1.01
C GLU A 76 9.38 21.89 1.27
N VAL A 77 9.35 21.22 2.42
CA VAL A 77 10.46 20.38 2.90
C VAL A 77 10.24 18.91 2.57
N LEU A 78 8.98 18.45 2.61
CA LEU A 78 8.69 17.03 2.43
C LEU A 78 8.71 16.63 0.96
N PRO A 79 9.46 15.60 0.58
CA PRO A 79 9.38 15.05 -0.77
C PRO A 79 7.98 14.46 -1.00
N PHE A 80 7.42 14.70 -2.17
CA PHE A 80 6.12 14.15 -2.58
C PHE A 80 6.20 12.73 -3.16
N VAL A 81 7.29 12.04 -2.89
CA VAL A 81 7.53 10.66 -3.34
C VAL A 81 7.25 9.73 -2.19
N SER A 82 6.49 8.66 -2.43
CA SER A 82 6.28 7.63 -1.41
C SER A 82 7.60 6.93 -1.07
N ALA A 83 7.72 6.46 0.18
CA ALA A 83 8.92 5.74 0.62
C ALA A 83 9.22 4.50 -0.22
N GLU A 84 8.19 3.87 -0.78
CA GLU A 84 8.30 2.72 -1.68
C GLU A 84 8.94 3.04 -3.04
N GLN A 85 8.87 4.31 -3.46
CA GLN A 85 9.41 4.77 -4.74
C GLN A 85 10.76 5.46 -4.62
N ALA A 86 11.08 5.88 -3.43
CA ALA A 86 12.26 6.67 -3.17
C ALA A 86 13.43 5.76 -2.81
N ALA A 87 14.02 5.10 -3.79
CA ALA A 87 15.41 4.67 -3.63
C ALA A 87 16.30 5.88 -3.25
N SER A 88 15.95 7.08 -3.67
CA SER A 88 16.62 8.32 -3.29
C SER A 88 15.79 9.55 -3.69
N PRO A 89 14.87 10.05 -2.85
CA PRO A 89 14.06 11.23 -3.19
C PRO A 89 14.90 12.48 -3.49
N TRP A 90 16.12 12.59 -2.96
CA TRP A 90 17.06 13.64 -3.28
C TRP A 90 17.69 13.54 -4.69
N LEU A 91 17.52 12.43 -5.40
CA LEU A 91 17.95 12.28 -6.79
C LEU A 91 16.89 12.72 -7.79
N VAL A 92 15.70 13.10 -7.35
CA VAL A 92 14.70 13.68 -8.24
C VAL A 92 15.23 15.02 -8.74
N ARG A 93 15.58 15.07 -10.01
CA ARG A 93 16.19 16.25 -10.65
C ARG A 93 15.12 17.28 -10.97
N GLY A 94 15.48 18.56 -10.83
CA GLY A 94 14.62 19.67 -11.25
C GLY A 94 14.39 19.72 -12.77
N ASN A 95 13.49 20.58 -13.18
CA ASN A 95 13.07 20.78 -14.59
C ASN A 95 14.21 20.99 -15.58
N GLU A 96 15.30 21.59 -15.16
CA GLU A 96 16.47 21.85 -15.99
C GLU A 96 17.15 20.57 -16.49
N ASN A 97 16.95 19.46 -15.79
CA ASN A 97 17.44 18.14 -16.17
C ASN A 97 16.31 17.21 -16.61
N ARG A 98 15.15 17.75 -16.93
CA ARG A 98 14.10 17.10 -17.71
C ARG A 98 14.45 16.93 -19.20
N VAL A 99 15.72 16.85 -19.50
CA VAL A 99 16.01 15.88 -20.56
C VAL A 99 15.34 14.64 -19.99
N PRO A 100 14.29 14.09 -20.61
CA PRO A 100 13.83 12.78 -20.27
C PRO A 100 15.13 12.03 -20.20
N GLN A 101 15.46 11.42 -19.06
CA GLN A 101 16.50 10.43 -19.13
C GLN A 101 15.95 9.59 -20.24
N THR A 102 16.40 10.00 -21.43
CA THR A 102 15.96 9.33 -22.62
C THR A 102 16.23 7.94 -22.21
N TYR A 103 15.17 7.28 -21.91
CA TYR A 103 15.18 5.89 -21.87
C TYR A 103 15.92 5.66 -23.11
N ASP A 104 17.12 5.26 -22.91
CA ASP A 104 17.93 5.00 -24.06
C ASP A 104 17.23 3.83 -24.76
N VAL A 105 16.19 4.17 -25.56
CA VAL A 105 15.60 3.25 -26.53
C VAL A 105 16.75 2.68 -27.35
N GLY A 106 17.88 3.38 -27.38
CA GLY A 106 19.14 2.91 -27.89
C GLY A 106 19.91 1.95 -26.97
N GLN A 107 19.60 1.84 -25.66
CA GLN A 107 20.32 0.86 -24.86
C GLN A 107 20.17 -0.58 -25.37
N PRO A 108 18.98 -1.08 -25.75
CA PRO A 108 18.89 -2.33 -26.48
C PRO A 108 19.60 -2.27 -27.83
N GLN A 109 19.50 -1.15 -28.58
CA GLN A 109 20.21 -0.96 -29.83
C GLN A 109 21.73 -0.82 -29.60
N GLU A 110 22.19 -0.14 -28.57
CA GLU A 110 23.59 -0.08 -28.19
C GLU A 110 24.13 -1.44 -27.74
N ILE A 111 23.34 -2.22 -27.02
CA ILE A 111 23.66 -3.62 -26.68
C ILE A 111 23.77 -4.45 -27.95
N TYR A 112 22.84 -4.32 -28.89
CA TYR A 112 22.92 -4.96 -30.20
C TYR A 112 24.14 -4.50 -31.01
N LEU A 113 24.43 -3.21 -31.00
CA LEU A 113 25.56 -2.63 -31.74
C LEU A 113 26.90 -2.98 -31.08
N ARG A 114 26.96 -3.07 -29.75
CA ARG A 114 28.21 -3.38 -29.02
C ARG A 114 28.47 -4.87 -28.89
N LEU A 115 27.46 -5.69 -28.71
CA LEU A 115 27.58 -7.12 -28.41
C LEU A 115 27.10 -8.03 -29.55
N GLY A 116 26.47 -7.47 -30.59
CA GLY A 116 25.94 -8.23 -31.73
C GLY A 116 24.72 -9.09 -31.39
N ALA A 117 24.38 -10.03 -32.25
CA ALA A 117 23.23 -10.91 -32.09
C ALA A 117 23.29 -11.79 -30.83
N GLN A 118 24.47 -12.00 -30.27
CA GLN A 118 24.67 -12.74 -29.02
C GLN A 118 24.14 -11.96 -27.81
N ALA A 119 23.93 -10.66 -27.91
CA ALA A 119 23.32 -9.87 -26.84
C ALA A 119 21.83 -10.15 -26.66
N ALA A 120 21.16 -10.64 -27.70
CA ALA A 120 19.76 -11.07 -27.60
C ALA A 120 19.58 -12.26 -26.64
N ASP A 121 20.59 -13.13 -26.58
CA ASP A 121 20.63 -14.29 -25.68
C ASP A 121 20.98 -13.88 -24.22
N SER A 122 21.42 -12.62 -24.01
CA SER A 122 21.78 -12.08 -22.69
C SER A 122 20.68 -11.22 -22.08
N LEU A 123 19.50 -11.13 -22.69
CA LEU A 123 18.35 -10.47 -22.09
C LEU A 123 17.95 -11.21 -20.82
N ARG A 124 17.78 -10.43 -19.76
CA ARG A 124 17.41 -10.95 -18.45
C ARG A 124 16.04 -11.64 -18.51
N ASP A 125 15.96 -12.86 -18.05
CA ASP A 125 14.68 -13.56 -17.86
C ASP A 125 14.18 -13.35 -16.45
N TRP A 126 13.37 -12.30 -16.28
CA TRP A 126 12.80 -11.92 -15.00
C TRP A 126 11.97 -13.02 -14.35
N ASN A 127 11.24 -13.80 -15.18
CA ASN A 127 10.39 -14.85 -14.62
C ASN A 127 11.23 -16.03 -14.12
N GLU A 128 12.20 -16.50 -14.91
CA GLU A 128 13.06 -17.60 -14.49
C GLU A 128 13.86 -17.25 -13.22
N GLU A 129 14.41 -16.04 -13.15
CA GLU A 129 15.12 -15.57 -11.96
C GLU A 129 14.20 -15.56 -10.72
N LEU A 130 12.97 -15.03 -10.85
CA LEU A 130 12.01 -14.99 -9.74
C LEU A 130 11.69 -16.39 -9.23
N GLN A 131 11.34 -17.30 -10.15
CA GLN A 131 10.95 -18.65 -9.76
C GLN A 131 12.14 -19.44 -9.17
N SER A 132 13.34 -19.28 -9.74
CA SER A 132 14.56 -19.89 -9.18
C SER A 132 14.87 -19.41 -7.77
N ILE A 133 14.65 -18.11 -7.47
CA ILE A 133 14.81 -17.58 -6.11
C ILE A 133 13.72 -18.14 -5.18
N ARG A 134 12.47 -18.25 -5.66
CA ARG A 134 11.36 -18.81 -4.86
C ARG A 134 11.56 -20.28 -4.51
N GLU A 135 12.23 -21.02 -5.39
CA GLU A 135 12.58 -22.44 -5.22
C GLU A 135 13.84 -22.67 -4.35
N MET A 136 14.52 -21.60 -3.90
CA MET A 136 15.67 -21.71 -3.00
C MET A 136 15.28 -22.38 -1.67
N PRO A 137 16.23 -23.12 -1.05
CA PRO A 137 16.00 -23.73 0.26
C PRO A 137 15.56 -22.71 1.32
N ARG A 138 14.65 -23.14 2.20
CA ARG A 138 14.11 -22.32 3.30
C ARG A 138 13.93 -23.09 4.61
N SER A 139 14.71 -24.14 4.79
CA SER A 139 14.58 -25.05 5.93
C SER A 139 15.06 -24.42 7.24
N ASN A 140 16.03 -23.52 7.19
CA ASN A 140 16.57 -22.83 8.35
C ASN A 140 16.55 -21.30 8.18
N LEU A 141 16.79 -20.58 9.29
CA LEU A 141 16.71 -19.13 9.31
C LEU A 141 17.69 -18.45 8.32
N SER A 142 18.93 -18.94 8.23
CA SER A 142 19.93 -18.38 7.31
C SER A 142 19.51 -18.53 5.85
N GLU A 143 18.95 -19.67 5.46
CA GLU A 143 18.44 -19.89 4.11
C GLU A 143 17.28 -18.95 3.79
N ARG A 144 16.36 -18.76 4.73
CA ARG A 144 15.23 -17.85 4.58
C ARG A 144 15.67 -16.41 4.43
N VAL A 145 16.60 -15.93 5.25
CA VAL A 145 17.14 -14.55 5.15
C VAL A 145 17.84 -14.33 3.80
N VAL A 146 18.62 -15.32 3.33
CA VAL A 146 19.28 -15.23 2.01
C VAL A 146 18.24 -15.17 0.89
N ARG A 147 17.22 -16.02 0.94
CA ARG A 147 16.13 -16.06 -0.03
C ARG A 147 15.33 -14.75 -0.04
N ASP A 148 14.91 -14.25 1.12
CA ASP A 148 14.16 -13.00 1.25
C ASP A 148 14.97 -11.80 0.73
N ARG A 149 16.27 -11.77 1.03
CA ARG A 149 17.18 -10.74 0.51
C ARG A 149 17.27 -10.78 -1.02
N GLN A 150 17.34 -11.98 -1.63
CA GLN A 150 17.38 -12.12 -3.08
C GLN A 150 16.02 -11.73 -3.70
N LEU A 151 14.91 -12.11 -3.10
CA LEU A 151 13.57 -11.72 -3.53
C LEU A 151 13.42 -10.19 -3.48
N HIS A 152 13.81 -9.57 -2.37
CA HIS A 152 13.73 -8.11 -2.24
C HIS A 152 14.58 -7.40 -3.28
N LYS A 153 15.82 -7.86 -3.51
CA LYS A 153 16.69 -7.34 -4.57
C LYS A 153 16.04 -7.47 -5.93
N TRP A 154 15.51 -8.64 -6.25
CA TRP A 154 14.84 -8.90 -7.51
C TRP A 154 13.63 -7.97 -7.71
N TYR A 155 12.74 -7.85 -6.71
CA TYR A 155 11.57 -6.97 -6.79
C TYR A 155 11.96 -5.51 -6.96
N SER A 156 13.03 -5.05 -6.31
CA SER A 156 13.52 -3.68 -6.45
C SER A 156 14.00 -3.38 -7.87
N GLU A 157 14.82 -4.28 -8.43
CA GLU A 157 15.34 -4.15 -9.80
C GLU A 157 14.22 -4.30 -10.85
N PHE A 158 13.30 -5.24 -10.64
CA PHE A 158 12.15 -5.43 -11.52
C PHE A 158 11.22 -4.21 -11.50
N ALA A 159 10.93 -3.66 -10.32
CA ALA A 159 10.11 -2.47 -10.18
C ALA A 159 10.75 -1.26 -10.88
N GLU A 160 12.06 -1.07 -10.77
CA GLU A 160 12.78 0.00 -11.46
C GLU A 160 12.65 -0.14 -12.97
N ALA A 161 12.91 -1.32 -13.53
CA ALA A 161 12.76 -1.59 -14.96
C ALA A 161 11.31 -1.42 -15.43
N ALA A 162 10.34 -1.89 -14.63
CA ALA A 162 8.91 -1.78 -14.92
C ALA A 162 8.42 -0.33 -14.93
N ILE A 163 8.84 0.48 -13.94
CA ILE A 163 8.51 1.91 -13.88
C ILE A 163 8.98 2.61 -15.15
N GLN A 164 10.18 2.32 -15.51
CA GLN A 164 10.82 2.95 -16.64
C GLN A 164 10.16 2.57 -17.97
N GLY A 165 9.84 1.31 -18.18
CA GLY A 165 9.09 0.88 -19.35
C GLY A 165 7.65 1.43 -19.36
N ALA A 166 6.99 1.50 -18.22
CA ALA A 166 5.66 2.09 -18.11
C ALA A 166 5.65 3.59 -18.45
N MET A 167 6.66 4.35 -18.01
CA MET A 167 6.83 5.75 -18.39
C MET A 167 7.02 5.90 -19.89
N ALA A 168 7.85 5.04 -20.51
CA ALA A 168 8.06 5.03 -21.96
C ALA A 168 6.78 4.69 -22.74
N VAL A 169 5.91 3.82 -22.20
CA VAL A 169 4.58 3.56 -22.78
C VAL A 169 3.70 4.82 -22.73
N VAL A 170 3.66 5.49 -21.58
CA VAL A 170 2.82 6.69 -21.38
C VAL A 170 3.31 7.87 -22.23
N ASP A 171 4.63 8.04 -22.33
CA ASP A 171 5.25 9.12 -23.11
C ASP A 171 5.26 8.81 -24.64
N GLY A 172 4.75 7.63 -25.05
CA GLY A 172 4.64 7.24 -26.48
C GLY A 172 5.96 6.86 -27.13
N GLU A 173 6.99 6.56 -26.34
CA GLU A 173 8.32 6.20 -26.82
C GLU A 173 8.43 4.72 -27.23
N MET A 174 7.48 3.89 -26.81
CA MET A 174 7.46 2.45 -27.08
C MET A 174 6.38 2.10 -28.10
N PRO A 175 6.71 1.45 -29.24
CA PRO A 175 5.70 0.98 -30.19
C PRO A 175 4.95 -0.22 -29.61
N PRO A 176 3.61 -0.32 -29.83
CA PRO A 176 2.84 -1.46 -29.41
C PRO A 176 3.11 -2.70 -30.28
N LEU A 177 2.88 -3.89 -29.73
CA LEU A 177 2.94 -5.16 -30.44
C LEU A 177 1.80 -5.29 -31.47
N ASN A 178 0.67 -4.65 -31.20
CA ASN A 178 -0.57 -4.70 -31.98
C ASN A 178 -1.01 -3.28 -32.41
N PRO A 179 -0.27 -2.60 -33.30
CA PRO A 179 -0.51 -1.20 -33.64
C PRO A 179 -1.81 -0.96 -34.43
N THR A 180 -2.46 -2.00 -34.91
CA THR A 180 -3.74 -1.93 -35.64
C THR A 180 -4.97 -1.89 -34.73
N ASP A 181 -4.79 -2.25 -33.46
CA ASP A 181 -5.88 -2.31 -32.49
C ASP A 181 -6.11 -0.91 -31.84
N PRO A 182 -7.26 -0.66 -31.23
CA PRO A 182 -7.49 0.56 -30.48
C PRO A 182 -6.43 0.80 -29.38
N ASP A 183 -6.18 2.07 -29.04
CA ASP A 183 -5.14 2.44 -28.08
C ASP A 183 -5.32 1.81 -26.68
N GLU A 184 -6.58 1.58 -26.27
CA GLU A 184 -6.93 0.92 -25.00
C GLU A 184 -6.53 -0.57 -24.97
N GLN A 185 -6.40 -1.20 -26.16
CA GLN A 185 -6.02 -2.60 -26.31
C GLN A 185 -4.54 -2.81 -26.62
N HIS A 186 -3.77 -1.72 -26.71
CA HIS A 186 -2.35 -1.82 -27.03
C HIS A 186 -1.59 -2.61 -25.97
N MET A 187 -0.78 -3.53 -26.43
CA MET A 187 0.15 -4.34 -25.65
C MET A 187 1.58 -3.98 -26.01
N TYR A 188 2.47 -4.02 -25.02
CA TYR A 188 3.87 -3.67 -25.25
C TYR A 188 4.78 -4.73 -24.60
N LEU A 189 5.96 -4.90 -25.18
CA LEU A 189 6.98 -5.81 -24.64
C LEU A 189 8.35 -5.12 -24.72
N ARG A 190 9.03 -5.05 -23.59
CA ARG A 190 10.39 -4.51 -23.49
C ARG A 190 11.16 -5.24 -22.40
N ASP A 191 12.39 -5.64 -22.68
CA ASP A 191 13.29 -6.29 -21.72
C ASP A 191 12.65 -7.49 -21.00
N ASN A 192 11.88 -8.32 -21.74
CA ASN A 192 11.09 -9.45 -21.22
C ASN A 192 10.05 -9.07 -20.14
N ILE A 193 9.63 -7.81 -20.12
CA ILE A 193 8.50 -7.32 -19.33
C ILE A 193 7.35 -6.97 -20.26
N PHE A 194 6.19 -7.51 -19.97
CA PHE A 194 4.94 -7.24 -20.69
C PHE A 194 4.23 -6.04 -20.05
N TYR A 195 3.74 -5.12 -20.89
CA TYR A 195 2.99 -3.95 -20.43
C TYR A 195 1.62 -3.88 -21.10
N SER A 196 0.61 -3.53 -20.33
CA SER A 196 -0.74 -3.24 -20.80
C SER A 196 -1.32 -2.02 -20.06
N LYS A 197 -2.22 -1.30 -20.75
CA LYS A 197 -2.93 -0.18 -20.12
C LYS A 197 -4.07 -0.70 -19.25
N GLY A 198 -4.36 0.00 -18.15
CA GLY A 198 -5.43 -0.39 -17.21
C GLY A 198 -6.83 0.05 -17.65
N PHE A 199 -7.20 -0.25 -18.90
CA PHE A 199 -8.53 -0.04 -19.49
C PHE A 199 -9.23 -1.37 -19.78
N ASP A 200 -10.54 -1.34 -19.94
CA ASP A 200 -11.35 -2.49 -20.34
C ASP A 200 -11.44 -2.64 -21.87
N GLY A 201 -10.27 -2.68 -22.52
CA GLY A 201 -10.19 -2.74 -23.98
C GLY A 201 -10.85 -3.97 -24.61
N ARG A 202 -11.14 -5.03 -23.86
CA ARG A 202 -11.80 -6.27 -24.32
C ARG A 202 -13.21 -6.43 -23.80
N GLU A 203 -13.79 -5.39 -23.19
CA GLU A 203 -15.15 -5.40 -22.63
C GLU A 203 -15.40 -6.51 -21.58
N THR A 204 -14.33 -7.00 -20.95
CA THR A 204 -14.40 -8.06 -19.93
C THR A 204 -15.09 -7.59 -18.65
N PHE A 205 -14.96 -6.31 -18.33
CA PHE A 205 -15.52 -5.70 -17.12
C PHE A 205 -16.81 -4.91 -17.34
N THR A 206 -17.43 -5.02 -18.52
CA THR A 206 -18.63 -4.24 -18.86
C THR A 206 -19.74 -4.39 -17.83
N GLU A 207 -20.06 -5.62 -17.40
CA GLU A 207 -21.08 -5.89 -16.38
C GLU A 207 -20.69 -5.41 -14.98
N LEU A 208 -19.40 -5.23 -14.73
CA LEU A 208 -18.85 -4.78 -13.45
C LEU A 208 -18.62 -3.27 -13.39
N GLY A 209 -18.82 -2.53 -14.52
CA GLY A 209 -18.65 -1.08 -14.59
C GLY A 209 -17.53 -0.61 -15.54
N GLY A 210 -17.13 -1.44 -16.51
CA GLY A 210 -16.19 -1.10 -17.58
C GLY A 210 -14.82 -0.64 -17.07
N ASP A 211 -14.29 0.46 -17.60
CA ASP A 211 -12.97 1.02 -17.24
C ASP A 211 -12.80 1.30 -15.75
N ALA A 212 -13.86 1.65 -15.03
CA ALA A 212 -13.78 1.87 -13.60
C ALA A 212 -13.49 0.57 -12.84
N ALA A 213 -14.12 -0.52 -13.25
CA ALA A 213 -13.87 -1.86 -12.70
C ALA A 213 -12.49 -2.38 -13.11
N ALA A 214 -12.11 -2.25 -14.39
CA ALA A 214 -10.79 -2.63 -14.90
C ALA A 214 -9.65 -1.92 -14.14
N HIS A 215 -9.79 -0.61 -13.92
CA HIS A 215 -8.82 0.15 -13.13
C HIS A 215 -8.68 -0.36 -11.69
N VAL A 216 -9.77 -0.78 -11.05
CA VAL A 216 -9.73 -1.36 -9.70
C VAL A 216 -9.16 -2.77 -9.74
N ALA A 217 -9.53 -3.58 -10.74
CA ALA A 217 -9.07 -4.96 -10.91
C ALA A 217 -7.53 -5.04 -10.94
N THR A 218 -6.84 -4.16 -11.71
CA THR A 218 -5.37 -4.13 -11.75
C THR A 218 -4.74 -3.94 -10.37
N GLY A 219 -5.31 -3.06 -9.54
CA GLY A 219 -4.82 -2.85 -8.18
C GLY A 219 -5.15 -4.00 -7.21
N LYS A 220 -6.26 -4.71 -7.47
CA LYS A 220 -6.65 -5.89 -6.70
C LYS A 220 -5.83 -7.12 -7.09
N ASP A 221 -5.46 -7.23 -8.37
CA ASP A 221 -4.55 -8.28 -8.85
C ASP A 221 -3.22 -8.27 -8.09
N ILE A 222 -2.59 -7.11 -7.94
CA ILE A 222 -1.39 -6.96 -7.10
C ILE A 222 -1.64 -7.44 -5.65
N THR A 223 -2.81 -7.16 -5.09
CA THR A 223 -3.15 -7.62 -3.74
C THR A 223 -3.27 -9.15 -3.69
N GLY A 224 -3.88 -9.76 -4.71
CA GLY A 224 -3.98 -11.21 -4.84
C GLY A 224 -2.62 -11.88 -4.99
N VAL A 225 -1.73 -11.31 -5.82
CA VAL A 225 -0.34 -11.79 -5.95
C VAL A 225 0.42 -11.70 -4.64
N ARG A 226 0.31 -10.58 -3.91
CA ARG A 226 0.92 -10.43 -2.57
C ARG A 226 0.43 -11.50 -1.60
N LEU A 227 -0.87 -11.75 -1.58
CA LEU A 227 -1.50 -12.73 -0.71
C LEU A 227 -0.96 -14.15 -0.98
N LEU A 228 -0.88 -14.55 -2.25
CA LEU A 228 -0.30 -15.86 -2.61
C LEU A 228 1.20 -15.94 -2.32
N ASN A 229 1.93 -14.85 -2.53
CA ASN A 229 3.36 -14.80 -2.22
C ASN A 229 3.62 -14.91 -0.70
N GLN A 230 2.73 -14.38 0.15
CA GLN A 230 2.81 -14.54 1.60
C GLN A 230 2.56 -15.99 2.05
N LEU A 231 1.63 -16.68 1.40
CA LEU A 231 1.35 -18.08 1.69
C LEU A 231 2.46 -19.02 1.21
N ASP A 232 3.21 -18.63 0.18
CA ASP A 232 4.43 -19.29 -0.33
C ASP A 232 4.29 -20.79 -0.51
N ILE A 233 3.26 -21.23 -1.24
CA ILE A 233 2.95 -22.64 -1.49
C ILE A 233 3.92 -23.23 -2.52
N ASP A 234 4.56 -24.36 -2.16
CA ASP A 234 5.48 -25.06 -3.06
C ASP A 234 4.77 -25.58 -4.32
N GLY A 235 5.36 -25.31 -5.48
CA GLY A 235 4.82 -25.72 -6.78
C GLY A 235 3.76 -24.81 -7.36
N LEU A 236 3.37 -23.73 -6.64
CA LEU A 236 2.47 -22.71 -7.10
C LEU A 236 3.24 -21.41 -7.40
N HIS A 237 3.12 -20.88 -8.60
CA HIS A 237 3.91 -19.76 -9.07
C HIS A 237 3.03 -18.56 -9.45
N THR A 238 3.54 -17.36 -9.22
CA THR A 238 2.92 -16.09 -9.59
C THR A 238 3.89 -15.28 -10.44
N LEU A 239 3.38 -14.31 -11.18
CA LEU A 239 4.21 -13.39 -11.93
C LEU A 239 4.69 -12.23 -11.06
N GLY A 240 5.89 -11.72 -11.34
CA GLY A 240 6.28 -10.40 -10.89
C GLY A 240 5.37 -9.37 -11.54
N SER A 241 4.69 -8.56 -10.74
CA SER A 241 3.70 -7.61 -11.23
C SER A 241 3.88 -6.24 -10.58
N VAL A 242 3.82 -5.19 -11.38
CA VAL A 242 3.88 -3.79 -10.95
C VAL A 242 2.79 -2.99 -11.65
N VAL A 243 2.03 -2.24 -10.89
CA VAL A 243 1.08 -1.25 -11.42
C VAL A 243 1.67 0.13 -11.26
N VAL A 244 1.73 0.88 -12.34
CA VAL A 244 2.30 2.23 -12.41
C VAL A 244 1.21 3.23 -12.82
N ASP A 245 0.93 4.21 -11.95
CA ASP A 245 0.11 5.38 -12.27
C ASP A 245 1.05 6.55 -12.61
N TYR A 246 1.03 7.00 -13.86
CA TYR A 246 1.87 8.09 -14.33
C TYR A 246 1.12 9.01 -15.29
N ARG A 247 1.16 10.31 -15.07
CA ARG A 247 0.50 11.34 -15.91
C ARG A 247 -0.93 10.99 -16.32
N GLY A 248 -1.72 10.51 -15.35
CA GLY A 248 -3.13 10.18 -15.56
C GLY A 248 -3.41 8.84 -16.25
N LEU A 249 -2.40 8.08 -16.61
CA LEU A 249 -2.54 6.74 -17.18
C LEU A 249 -2.06 5.69 -16.17
N ARG A 250 -2.69 4.53 -16.21
CA ARG A 250 -2.29 3.34 -15.47
C ARG A 250 -1.72 2.31 -16.43
N VAL A 251 -0.55 1.81 -16.12
CA VAL A 251 0.13 0.74 -16.85
C VAL A 251 0.40 -0.42 -15.89
N VAL A 252 0.10 -1.62 -16.33
CA VAL A 252 0.45 -2.87 -15.64
C VAL A 252 1.67 -3.45 -16.31
N ALA A 253 2.70 -3.73 -15.54
CA ALA A 253 3.93 -4.39 -15.99
C ALA A 253 4.03 -5.76 -15.32
N GLN A 254 4.25 -6.82 -16.12
CA GLN A 254 4.30 -8.19 -15.61
C GLN A 254 5.46 -8.96 -16.24
N SER A 255 6.07 -9.87 -15.46
CA SER A 255 6.96 -10.86 -16.05
C SER A 255 6.17 -11.82 -16.95
N VAL A 256 6.85 -12.50 -17.86
CA VAL A 256 6.19 -13.28 -18.91
C VAL A 256 6.20 -14.76 -18.59
N VAL A 257 5.03 -15.41 -18.67
CA VAL A 257 4.95 -16.86 -18.53
C VAL A 257 5.69 -17.52 -19.72
N PRO A 258 6.61 -18.45 -19.48
CA PRO A 258 7.31 -19.16 -20.54
C PRO A 258 6.33 -19.86 -21.50
N GLY A 259 6.45 -19.51 -22.79
CA GLY A 259 5.65 -20.11 -23.87
C GLY A 259 4.31 -19.44 -24.17
N ILE A 260 3.86 -18.43 -23.41
CA ILE A 260 2.54 -17.79 -23.61
C ILE A 260 2.35 -17.16 -25.00
N PHE A 261 3.42 -16.71 -25.62
CA PHE A 261 3.40 -16.13 -26.99
C PHE A 261 3.55 -17.16 -28.11
N ARG A 262 3.71 -18.45 -27.78
CA ARG A 262 3.78 -19.52 -28.79
C ARG A 262 2.37 -20.01 -29.12
N ARG A 263 2.08 -20.17 -30.42
CA ARG A 263 0.80 -20.70 -30.92
C ARG A 263 0.62 -22.22 -30.68
N GLN A 264 1.24 -22.80 -29.66
CA GLN A 264 1.12 -24.21 -29.37
C GLN A 264 0.04 -24.45 -28.31
N GLU A 265 -0.68 -25.55 -28.44
CA GLU A 265 -1.78 -26.00 -27.57
C GLU A 265 -1.38 -26.25 -26.10
N THR A 266 -0.12 -26.02 -25.76
CA THR A 266 0.47 -26.37 -24.46
C THR A 266 0.26 -25.33 -23.35
N THR A 267 -0.23 -24.15 -23.65
CA THR A 267 -0.52 -23.06 -22.66
C THR A 267 -2.00 -22.78 -22.57
N GLN A 268 -2.82 -23.81 -22.42
CA GLN A 268 -4.24 -23.64 -22.19
C GLN A 268 -4.52 -23.38 -20.70
N ILE A 269 -5.51 -22.55 -20.43
CA ILE A 269 -6.06 -22.40 -19.07
C ILE A 269 -6.72 -23.71 -18.70
N VAL A 270 -6.22 -24.35 -17.64
CA VAL A 270 -6.69 -25.66 -17.15
C VAL A 270 -7.48 -25.56 -15.86
N TYR A 271 -7.41 -24.42 -15.18
CA TYR A 271 -8.14 -24.11 -13.95
C TYR A 271 -8.76 -22.73 -14.03
N GLY A 272 -10.02 -22.58 -13.57
CA GLY A 272 -10.77 -21.33 -13.60
C GLY A 272 -11.53 -21.10 -14.91
N SER A 273 -12.07 -19.92 -15.05
CA SER A 273 -12.97 -19.52 -16.13
C SER A 273 -12.20 -19.10 -17.39
N VAL A 274 -12.66 -19.57 -18.53
CA VAL A 274 -12.25 -19.15 -19.88
C VAL A 274 -13.40 -18.36 -20.49
N ASP A 275 -13.06 -17.31 -21.27
CA ASP A 275 -14.00 -16.45 -21.98
C ASP A 275 -15.19 -15.97 -21.11
N SER A 276 -14.87 -15.36 -19.96
CA SER A 276 -15.86 -14.79 -19.02
C SER A 276 -16.92 -15.80 -18.51
N GLY A 277 -16.54 -17.07 -18.35
CA GLY A 277 -17.41 -18.10 -17.77
C GLY A 277 -18.19 -18.92 -18.81
N VAL A 278 -17.78 -18.88 -20.08
CA VAL A 278 -18.31 -19.82 -21.10
C VAL A 278 -17.91 -21.25 -20.75
N THR A 279 -16.65 -21.46 -20.39
CA THR A 279 -16.18 -22.73 -19.86
C THR A 279 -15.41 -22.51 -18.55
N VAL A 280 -15.49 -23.47 -17.63
CA VAL A 280 -14.75 -23.46 -16.37
C VAL A 280 -13.96 -24.77 -16.27
N GLY A 281 -12.64 -24.67 -16.08
CA GLY A 281 -11.75 -25.82 -15.90
C GLY A 281 -11.44 -26.05 -14.42
N ALA A 282 -11.26 -27.32 -14.05
CA ALA A 282 -10.73 -27.73 -12.76
C ALA A 282 -9.74 -28.90 -12.95
N ASP A 283 -8.46 -28.56 -13.00
CA ASP A 283 -7.38 -29.53 -13.04
C ASP A 283 -7.11 -30.07 -11.62
N GLU A 284 -6.96 -31.39 -11.49
CA GLU A 284 -6.76 -32.02 -10.17
C GLU A 284 -5.46 -31.58 -9.46
N ASP A 285 -4.42 -31.30 -10.21
CA ASP A 285 -3.13 -30.90 -9.64
C ASP A 285 -3.20 -29.47 -9.11
N PHE A 286 -3.87 -28.55 -9.84
CA PHE A 286 -4.15 -27.21 -9.34
C PHE A 286 -5.08 -27.26 -8.13
N HIS A 287 -6.08 -28.12 -8.16
CA HIS A 287 -7.01 -28.30 -7.05
C HIS A 287 -6.29 -28.70 -5.75
N LYS A 288 -5.34 -29.67 -5.82
CA LYS A 288 -4.51 -30.05 -4.67
C LYS A 288 -3.60 -28.94 -4.17
N LEU A 289 -3.03 -28.13 -5.08
CA LEU A 289 -2.17 -27.01 -4.71
C LEU A 289 -2.94 -25.83 -4.10
N LEU A 290 -4.21 -25.69 -4.45
CA LEU A 290 -5.06 -24.59 -3.97
C LEU A 290 -5.80 -24.94 -2.67
N GLU A 291 -5.92 -26.21 -2.29
CA GLU A 291 -6.49 -26.60 -1.00
C GLU A 291 -5.81 -25.92 0.21
N PRO A 292 -4.47 -25.92 0.36
CA PRO A 292 -3.81 -25.21 1.45
C PRO A 292 -4.00 -23.68 1.37
N VAL A 293 -4.08 -23.10 0.16
CA VAL A 293 -4.41 -21.69 -0.02
C VAL A 293 -5.81 -21.38 0.52
N ALA A 294 -6.79 -22.20 0.14
CA ALA A 294 -8.16 -22.04 0.59
C ALA A 294 -8.28 -22.16 2.12
N LYS A 295 -7.62 -23.16 2.72
CA LYS A 295 -7.59 -23.31 4.19
C LYS A 295 -7.00 -22.11 4.89
N ALA A 296 -5.91 -21.54 4.36
CA ALA A 296 -5.26 -20.37 4.94
C ALA A 296 -6.14 -19.10 4.83
N LEU A 297 -7.02 -19.03 3.85
CA LEU A 297 -7.93 -17.91 3.62
C LEU A 297 -9.35 -18.16 4.13
N HIS A 298 -9.57 -19.25 4.83
CA HIS A 298 -10.89 -19.70 5.31
C HIS A 298 -11.92 -19.91 4.19
N PHE A 299 -11.48 -20.39 3.01
CA PHE A 299 -12.36 -20.71 1.91
C PHE A 299 -12.73 -22.19 1.89
N GLY A 300 -14.02 -22.47 1.61
CA GLY A 300 -14.48 -23.82 1.37
C GLY A 300 -14.44 -24.20 -0.12
N GLU A 301 -14.36 -25.52 -0.39
CA GLU A 301 -14.65 -26.04 -1.74
C GLU A 301 -16.08 -25.67 -2.12
N HIS A 302 -16.24 -24.98 -3.25
CA HIS A 302 -17.54 -24.52 -3.70
C HIS A 302 -17.75 -24.85 -5.17
N ALA A 303 -19.00 -24.99 -5.56
CA ALA A 303 -19.39 -25.33 -6.92
C ALA A 303 -19.83 -24.06 -7.68
N VAL A 304 -19.48 -24.00 -8.97
CA VAL A 304 -19.94 -23.01 -9.94
C VAL A 304 -20.46 -23.71 -11.19
N ALA A 305 -21.31 -23.07 -11.97
CA ALA A 305 -21.80 -23.61 -13.23
C ALA A 305 -21.27 -22.79 -14.42
N ASP A 306 -20.75 -23.48 -15.44
CA ASP A 306 -20.41 -22.86 -16.72
C ASP A 306 -21.67 -22.46 -17.52
N GLU A 307 -21.49 -21.89 -18.71
CA GLU A 307 -22.61 -21.47 -19.55
C GLU A 307 -23.43 -22.66 -20.08
N ALA A 308 -22.82 -23.82 -20.25
CA ALA A 308 -23.46 -25.08 -20.61
C ALA A 308 -24.22 -25.74 -19.43
N GLY A 309 -24.04 -25.22 -18.21
CA GLY A 309 -24.61 -25.75 -16.99
C GLY A 309 -23.83 -26.95 -16.38
N ASN A 310 -22.58 -27.15 -16.77
CA ASN A 310 -21.73 -28.14 -16.11
C ASN A 310 -21.29 -27.60 -14.76
N GLU A 311 -21.41 -28.43 -13.73
CA GLU A 311 -20.97 -28.12 -12.39
C GLU A 311 -19.46 -28.38 -12.26
N VAL A 312 -18.72 -27.39 -11.73
CA VAL A 312 -17.29 -27.47 -11.51
C VAL A 312 -16.98 -27.02 -10.08
N LYS A 313 -16.15 -27.76 -9.36
CA LYS A 313 -15.75 -27.45 -8.01
C LYS A 313 -14.39 -26.74 -7.99
N LEU A 314 -14.33 -25.64 -7.24
CA LEU A 314 -13.15 -24.78 -7.12
C LEU A 314 -12.87 -24.47 -5.64
N TYR A 315 -11.60 -24.14 -5.35
CA TYR A 315 -11.17 -23.58 -4.07
C TYR A 315 -11.01 -22.07 -4.11
N THR A 316 -10.73 -21.51 -5.30
CA THR A 316 -10.58 -20.06 -5.49
C THR A 316 -11.72 -19.52 -6.35
N SER A 317 -11.78 -18.20 -6.50
CA SER A 317 -12.71 -17.60 -7.45
C SER A 317 -12.53 -18.18 -8.86
N ALA A 318 -13.62 -18.34 -9.57
CA ALA A 318 -13.61 -18.77 -10.96
C ALA A 318 -12.83 -17.83 -11.90
N ASP A 319 -12.62 -16.57 -11.52
CA ASP A 319 -11.83 -15.62 -12.32
C ASP A 319 -10.31 -15.90 -12.26
N VAL A 320 -9.86 -16.62 -11.24
CA VAL A 320 -8.45 -17.04 -11.11
C VAL A 320 -8.13 -18.07 -12.19
N LYS A 321 -7.09 -17.81 -12.98
CA LYS A 321 -6.70 -18.68 -14.09
C LYS A 321 -5.42 -19.43 -13.78
N GLY A 322 -5.49 -20.76 -13.86
CA GLY A 322 -4.35 -21.65 -13.74
C GLY A 322 -3.88 -22.13 -15.11
N LEU A 323 -2.59 -22.02 -15.36
CA LEU A 323 -1.97 -22.54 -16.59
C LEU A 323 -0.59 -23.13 -16.28
N THR A 324 -0.12 -24.05 -17.14
CA THR A 324 1.21 -24.63 -17.05
C THR A 324 2.12 -24.00 -18.10
N GLY A 325 3.26 -23.42 -17.68
CA GLY A 325 4.26 -22.89 -18.57
C GLY A 325 5.02 -23.96 -19.35
N THR A 326 5.76 -23.59 -20.38
CA THR A 326 6.63 -24.53 -21.11
C THR A 326 7.82 -25.03 -20.28
N ASP A 327 8.09 -24.39 -19.16
CA ASP A 327 9.04 -24.80 -18.10
C ASP A 327 8.47 -25.85 -17.16
N GLY A 328 7.20 -26.22 -17.32
CA GLY A 328 6.47 -27.18 -16.48
C GLY A 328 5.96 -26.64 -15.16
N ARG A 329 6.21 -25.36 -14.84
CA ARG A 329 5.70 -24.70 -13.63
C ARG A 329 4.23 -24.32 -13.77
N LYS A 330 3.50 -24.36 -12.65
CA LYS A 330 2.08 -24.01 -12.59
C LYS A 330 1.91 -22.57 -12.13
N TYR A 331 1.34 -21.75 -13.00
CA TYR A 331 1.15 -20.31 -12.79
C TYR A 331 -0.30 -19.96 -12.53
N LEU A 332 -0.53 -19.02 -11.60
CA LEU A 332 -1.82 -18.38 -11.39
C LEU A 332 -1.80 -16.94 -11.90
N LEU A 333 -2.85 -16.59 -12.63
CA LEU A 333 -3.07 -15.27 -13.21
C LEU A 333 -4.46 -14.74 -12.83
N ASP A 334 -4.70 -13.45 -13.08
CA ASP A 334 -5.99 -12.79 -12.90
C ASP A 334 -6.53 -12.89 -11.45
N LEU A 335 -5.65 -12.59 -10.49
CA LEU A 335 -5.91 -12.71 -9.05
C LEU A 335 -6.74 -11.54 -8.48
N PHE A 336 -7.38 -10.74 -9.33
CA PHE A 336 -8.07 -9.53 -8.91
C PHE A 336 -9.30 -9.79 -8.03
N ARG A 337 -9.89 -11.01 -8.08
CA ARG A 337 -11.05 -11.39 -7.29
C ARG A 337 -10.75 -12.60 -6.38
N MET A 338 -9.67 -12.52 -5.59
CA MET A 338 -9.33 -13.57 -4.63
C MET A 338 -10.30 -13.65 -3.44
N THR A 339 -10.99 -12.58 -3.11
CA THR A 339 -11.88 -12.50 -1.95
C THR A 339 -13.33 -12.25 -2.39
N PRO A 340 -14.33 -12.67 -1.58
CA PRO A 340 -15.73 -12.52 -1.91
C PRO A 340 -16.16 -11.05 -1.98
N MET A 341 -17.30 -10.83 -2.61
CA MET A 341 -17.91 -9.50 -2.72
C MET A 341 -18.49 -9.00 -1.39
N ASP A 342 -18.44 -7.69 -1.19
CA ASP A 342 -19.12 -6.99 -0.12
C ASP A 342 -20.60 -6.82 -0.51
N ILE A 343 -21.38 -7.84 -0.21
CA ILE A 343 -22.74 -7.97 -0.72
C ILE A 343 -23.67 -6.88 -0.16
N GLU A 344 -23.53 -6.49 1.08
CA GLU A 344 -24.35 -5.44 1.68
C GLU A 344 -24.09 -4.07 1.01
N PHE A 345 -22.87 -3.78 0.63
CA PHE A 345 -22.54 -2.59 -0.14
C PHE A 345 -23.02 -2.71 -1.59
N LEU A 346 -22.85 -3.88 -2.21
CA LEU A 346 -23.28 -4.13 -3.58
C LEU A 346 -24.80 -3.92 -3.74
N GLU A 347 -25.58 -4.53 -2.87
CA GLU A 347 -27.06 -4.44 -2.91
C GLU A 347 -27.54 -3.03 -2.59
N SER A 348 -26.92 -2.34 -1.63
CA SER A 348 -27.40 -1.03 -1.17
C SER A 348 -26.90 0.15 -2.03
N GLN A 349 -25.74 0.04 -2.71
CA GLN A 349 -25.08 1.18 -3.34
C GLN A 349 -24.82 1.02 -4.85
N CYS A 350 -24.83 -0.21 -5.37
CA CYS A 350 -24.47 -0.50 -6.76
C CYS A 350 -25.66 -0.99 -7.61
N THR A 351 -26.85 -1.10 -7.06
CA THR A 351 -28.04 -1.62 -7.77
C THR A 351 -29.03 -0.50 -8.02
N GLU A 352 -29.47 -0.34 -9.27
CA GLU A 352 -30.58 0.51 -9.64
C GLU A 352 -31.90 -0.27 -9.39
N GLY A 353 -32.74 0.22 -8.50
CA GLY A 353 -34.14 -0.22 -8.52
C GLY A 353 -34.73 -0.73 -7.22
N GLN A 354 -35.94 -0.26 -7.00
CA GLN A 354 -37.11 -0.68 -6.25
C GLN A 354 -37.08 -0.68 -4.71
N ASP A 355 -35.92 -0.87 -4.05
CA ASP A 355 -35.81 -0.77 -2.58
C ASP A 355 -34.66 0.10 -2.09
N ALA A 356 -33.90 0.72 -2.99
CA ALA A 356 -33.00 1.81 -2.61
C ALA A 356 -33.87 2.93 -2.06
N VAL A 357 -33.72 3.23 -0.78
CA VAL A 357 -34.41 4.30 -0.07
C VAL A 357 -34.51 5.51 -1.01
N ALA A 358 -35.73 5.83 -1.43
CA ALA A 358 -36.08 6.89 -2.37
C ALA A 358 -35.66 8.31 -1.90
N ASP A 359 -34.88 8.39 -0.84
CA ASP A 359 -34.36 9.59 -0.15
C ASP A 359 -32.86 9.80 -0.27
N SER A 360 -32.07 8.92 -0.93
CA SER A 360 -30.64 9.18 -1.08
C SER A 360 -30.40 9.99 -2.37
N ALA A 361 -30.05 11.24 -2.24
CA ALA A 361 -29.65 12.14 -3.32
C ALA A 361 -28.31 11.74 -3.99
N LEU A 362 -27.72 10.62 -3.57
CA LEU A 362 -26.39 10.18 -4.02
C LEU A 362 -26.50 9.33 -5.31
N PRO A 363 -25.60 9.52 -6.28
CA PRO A 363 -25.59 8.75 -7.53
C PRO A 363 -25.24 7.26 -7.25
N VAL A 364 -25.61 6.36 -8.13
CA VAL A 364 -25.22 4.93 -8.05
C VAL A 364 -23.69 4.82 -8.07
N TYR A 365 -23.14 3.88 -7.27
CA TYR A 365 -21.69 3.67 -7.21
C TYR A 365 -21.12 3.22 -8.56
N HIS A 366 -19.96 3.73 -8.94
CA HIS A 366 -19.44 3.70 -10.31
C HIS A 366 -18.94 2.34 -10.82
N HIS A 367 -18.83 1.31 -9.97
CA HIS A 367 -18.50 -0.06 -10.37
C HIS A 367 -19.03 -1.09 -9.37
N ARG A 368 -19.13 -2.34 -9.80
CA ARG A 368 -19.65 -3.46 -8.97
C ARG A 368 -18.55 -4.35 -8.39
N LEU A 369 -17.27 -4.13 -8.75
CA LEU A 369 -16.14 -4.88 -8.21
C LEU A 369 -15.80 -4.38 -6.79
N VAL A 370 -16.68 -4.67 -5.84
CA VAL A 370 -16.59 -4.27 -4.44
C VAL A 370 -16.30 -5.48 -3.57
N LEU A 371 -15.02 -5.73 -3.29
CA LEU A 371 -14.57 -6.91 -2.55
C LEU A 371 -14.41 -6.63 -1.06
N LEU A 372 -14.61 -7.64 -0.23
CA LEU A 372 -14.13 -7.68 1.14
C LEU A 372 -12.60 -7.76 1.16
N ARG A 373 -11.99 -7.32 2.21
CA ARG A 373 -10.55 -7.45 2.40
C ARG A 373 -10.21 -8.76 3.10
N PRO A 374 -9.06 -9.40 2.79
CA PRO A 374 -8.64 -10.61 3.50
C PRO A 374 -8.53 -10.37 5.00
N GLU A 375 -7.99 -9.23 5.44
CA GLU A 375 -7.85 -8.89 6.85
C GLU A 375 -9.21 -8.82 7.59
N LEU A 376 -10.28 -8.47 6.88
CA LEU A 376 -11.64 -8.50 7.45
C LEU A 376 -12.11 -9.93 7.69
N LEU A 377 -11.86 -10.83 6.72
CA LEU A 377 -12.26 -12.23 6.81
C LEU A 377 -11.57 -12.91 7.99
N ASP A 378 -10.28 -12.65 8.18
CA ASP A 378 -9.49 -13.15 9.33
C ASP A 378 -10.06 -12.62 10.65
N ILE A 379 -10.27 -11.30 10.78
CA ILE A 379 -10.85 -10.69 11.99
C ILE A 379 -12.24 -11.25 12.29
N PHE A 380 -13.07 -11.41 11.27
CA PHE A 380 -14.43 -11.95 11.44
C PHE A 380 -14.38 -13.42 11.85
N TRP A 381 -13.51 -14.22 11.23
CA TRP A 381 -13.31 -15.63 11.56
C TRP A 381 -12.84 -15.79 13.00
N GLU A 382 -11.81 -15.08 13.42
CA GLU A 382 -11.30 -15.08 14.81
C GLU A 382 -12.39 -14.70 15.83
N ASN A 383 -13.16 -13.66 15.54
CA ASN A 383 -14.26 -13.24 16.41
C ASN A 383 -15.36 -14.32 16.50
N SER A 384 -15.62 -15.03 15.39
CA SER A 384 -16.59 -16.11 15.35
C SER A 384 -16.12 -17.32 16.13
N VAL A 385 -14.85 -17.71 16.00
CA VAL A 385 -14.22 -18.74 16.82
C VAL A 385 -14.31 -18.39 18.31
N ARG A 386 -13.93 -17.18 18.68
CA ARG A 386 -13.96 -16.70 20.07
C ARG A 386 -15.36 -16.77 20.67
N LYS A 387 -16.38 -16.39 19.91
CA LYS A 387 -17.78 -16.51 20.30
C LYS A 387 -18.17 -17.98 20.51
N ALA A 388 -17.88 -18.83 19.53
CA ALA A 388 -18.22 -20.25 19.60
C ALA A 388 -17.55 -20.95 20.80
N VAL A 389 -16.29 -20.64 21.08
CA VAL A 389 -15.57 -21.16 22.26
C VAL A 389 -16.23 -20.67 23.56
N GLN A 390 -16.64 -19.40 23.64
CA GLN A 390 -17.33 -18.86 24.80
C GLN A 390 -18.70 -19.53 25.00
N GLU A 391 -19.47 -19.69 23.93
CA GLU A 391 -20.77 -20.37 23.97
C GLU A 391 -20.63 -21.83 24.43
N TYR A 392 -19.66 -22.56 23.87
CA TYR A 392 -19.33 -23.91 24.27
C TYR A 392 -18.93 -24.00 25.76
N ALA A 393 -18.07 -23.09 26.22
CA ALA A 393 -17.65 -23.03 27.63
C ALA A 393 -18.84 -22.77 28.58
N VAL A 394 -19.74 -21.86 28.20
CA VAL A 394 -20.96 -21.55 28.98
C VAL A 394 -21.90 -22.77 29.00
N GLU A 395 -22.07 -23.46 27.86
CA GLU A 395 -22.92 -24.64 27.79
C GLU A 395 -22.35 -25.82 28.62
N LYS A 396 -21.02 -26.00 28.56
CA LYS A 396 -20.29 -26.99 29.38
C LYS A 396 -20.47 -26.70 30.87
N ALA A 397 -20.32 -25.44 31.30
CA ALA A 397 -20.52 -25.04 32.68
C ALA A 397 -21.98 -25.26 33.15
N LYS A 398 -22.97 -24.96 32.30
CA LYS A 398 -24.39 -25.21 32.59
C LYS A 398 -24.70 -26.71 32.78
N ARG A 399 -24.08 -27.59 31.95
CA ARG A 399 -24.25 -29.04 32.08
C ARG A 399 -23.58 -29.57 33.34
N SER A 400 -22.36 -29.13 33.68
CA SER A 400 -21.67 -29.54 34.93
C SER A 400 -22.48 -29.14 36.18
N GLN A 401 -23.05 -27.94 36.22
CA GLN A 401 -23.93 -27.53 37.31
C GLN A 401 -25.23 -28.36 37.41
N LYS A 402 -25.75 -28.81 36.24
CA LYS A 402 -26.93 -29.66 36.20
C LYS A 402 -26.66 -31.09 36.63
N GLU A 403 -25.44 -31.58 36.39
CA GLU A 403 -24.97 -32.88 36.90
C GLU A 403 -24.68 -32.85 38.39
N GLU A 404 -24.05 -31.79 38.91
CA GLU A 404 -23.87 -31.57 40.35
C GLU A 404 -25.20 -31.47 41.09
N SER A 405 -26.16 -30.70 40.57
CA SER A 405 -27.51 -30.60 41.16
C SER A 405 -28.31 -31.92 41.07
N LYS A 406 -28.06 -32.80 40.10
CA LYS A 406 -28.65 -34.13 40.05
C LYS A 406 -27.96 -35.09 41.02
N ALA A 407 -26.67 -34.97 41.25
CA ALA A 407 -25.92 -35.75 42.24
C ALA A 407 -26.32 -35.39 43.65
N GLU A 408 -26.54 -34.12 43.99
CA GLU A 408 -27.03 -33.69 45.30
C GLU A 408 -28.51 -34.09 45.54
N GLY A 409 -29.36 -34.18 44.53
CA GLY A 409 -30.74 -34.63 44.63
C GLY A 409 -30.94 -36.13 44.83
N GLN A 410 -29.90 -36.96 44.70
CA GLN A 410 -29.94 -38.41 44.95
C GLN A 410 -29.42 -38.84 46.33
N THR A 411 -28.88 -37.90 47.14
CA THR A 411 -28.38 -38.17 48.49
C THR A 411 -29.34 -37.87 49.64
N GLU A 412 -30.55 -37.43 49.38
CA GLU A 412 -31.58 -37.19 50.37
C GLU A 412 -32.69 -38.25 50.35
N GLY A 413 -32.30 -39.49 50.42
CA GLY A 413 -33.30 -40.54 50.54
C GLY A 413 -32.75 -41.91 50.90
N GLU A 414 -32.18 -42.09 52.08
CA GLU A 414 -32.22 -43.27 52.85
C GLU A 414 -31.41 -43.09 54.14
N GLY A 415 -32.12 -42.81 55.24
CA GLY A 415 -31.55 -42.82 56.57
C GLY A 415 -31.77 -44.18 57.21
N SER A 416 -30.85 -44.51 57.98
CA SER A 416 -30.84 -45.27 59.28
C SER A 416 -30.03 -46.52 59.33
N ASP A 417 -29.13 -46.46 60.33
CA ASP A 417 -28.67 -47.48 61.30
C ASP A 417 -27.67 -48.57 60.82
N ALA A 418 -26.53 -48.43 61.35
CA ALA A 418 -25.94 -49.30 62.37
C ALA A 418 -24.42 -49.39 62.27
N ALA A 419 -23.82 -49.13 63.40
CA ALA A 419 -22.40 -49.17 63.73
C ALA A 419 -21.73 -50.53 63.45
N LYS A 420 -20.43 -50.56 63.06
CA LYS A 420 -19.30 -51.14 63.82
C LYS A 420 -18.00 -51.10 63.01
N GLN A 421 -16.94 -50.73 63.71
CA GLN A 421 -15.52 -50.73 63.29
C GLN A 421 -14.95 -52.16 63.19
N PRO A 422 -13.59 -52.27 63.00
CA PRO A 422 -12.86 -52.36 61.73
C PRO A 422 -12.06 -53.65 61.59
N ALA A 423 -11.49 -53.98 60.48
CA ALA A 423 -10.28 -54.79 60.36
C ALA A 423 -9.72 -54.76 58.91
N GLU A 424 -8.50 -54.41 58.86
CA GLU A 424 -7.33 -54.70 57.99
C GLU A 424 -7.46 -55.68 56.84
N THR A 425 -6.71 -55.30 55.83
CA THR A 425 -5.77 -56.06 54.97
C THR A 425 -6.24 -56.62 53.64
N ALA A 426 -5.38 -56.27 52.71
CA ALA A 426 -4.86 -57.02 51.56
C ALA A 426 -5.62 -57.01 50.23
N ASP A 427 -4.98 -56.23 49.34
CA ASP A 427 -4.52 -56.64 47.99
C ASP A 427 -5.40 -57.55 47.16
N LYS A 428 -5.90 -57.04 46.07
CA LYS A 428 -5.72 -57.59 44.71
C LYS A 428 -6.56 -56.84 43.62
N ASP A 429 -5.79 -56.52 42.63
CA ASP A 429 -6.24 -56.14 41.31
C ASP A 429 -7.59 -56.70 40.86
N LYS A 430 -8.41 -55.80 40.31
CA LYS A 430 -9.19 -56.09 39.12
C LYS A 430 -9.69 -54.75 38.51
N ASP A 431 -9.16 -54.51 37.32
CA ASP A 431 -9.71 -53.61 36.35
C ASP A 431 -11.22 -53.77 36.19
N GLY A 432 -11.93 -52.70 36.31
CA GLY A 432 -13.32 -52.59 36.01
C GLY A 432 -13.64 -51.13 35.70
N GLU A 433 -13.10 -50.59 34.60
CA GLU A 433 -13.59 -49.36 34.04
C GLU A 433 -15.07 -49.57 33.62
N THR A 434 -15.97 -49.04 34.42
CA THR A 434 -17.32 -48.70 33.98
C THR A 434 -17.19 -47.47 33.10
N LYS A 435 -17.15 -47.70 31.78
CA LYS A 435 -17.36 -46.64 30.79
C LYS A 435 -18.72 -45.99 31.08
N PRO A 436 -18.78 -44.65 31.23
CA PRO A 436 -20.05 -43.94 31.17
C PRO A 436 -20.67 -44.19 29.81
N SER A 437 -21.97 -44.37 29.78
CA SER A 437 -22.75 -44.57 28.56
C SER A 437 -22.52 -43.41 27.59
N SER A 438 -22.30 -43.72 26.31
CA SER A 438 -21.87 -42.83 25.24
C SER A 438 -22.88 -41.76 24.82
N ASP A 439 -23.94 -41.50 25.58
CA ASP A 439 -25.00 -40.56 25.20
C ASP A 439 -24.95 -39.19 25.93
N ASP A 440 -24.05 -38.97 26.90
CA ASP A 440 -23.97 -37.73 27.66
C ASP A 440 -22.63 -36.98 27.48
N ALA A 441 -21.68 -37.48 26.66
CA ALA A 441 -20.48 -36.74 26.35
C ALA A 441 -20.82 -35.58 25.40
N LEU A 442 -20.36 -34.36 25.74
CA LEU A 442 -20.39 -33.24 24.81
C LEU A 442 -19.65 -33.65 23.53
N PRO A 443 -20.24 -33.38 22.35
CA PRO A 443 -19.48 -33.55 21.12
C PRO A 443 -18.17 -32.72 21.22
N GLU A 444 -17.10 -33.25 20.66
CA GLU A 444 -15.86 -32.47 20.52
C GLU A 444 -16.19 -31.13 19.89
N PHE A 445 -15.52 -30.07 20.36
CA PHE A 445 -15.73 -28.72 19.81
C PHE A 445 -15.27 -28.72 18.35
N GLU A 446 -16.23 -28.78 17.44
CA GLU A 446 -16.01 -28.60 16.01
C GLU A 446 -16.49 -27.21 15.61
N PHE A 447 -15.60 -26.43 14.98
CA PHE A 447 -15.92 -25.14 14.41
C PHE A 447 -15.60 -25.17 12.93
N SER A 448 -16.59 -24.89 12.09
CA SER A 448 -16.44 -24.72 10.65
C SER A 448 -17.11 -23.43 10.24
N LEU A 449 -16.35 -22.55 9.66
CA LEU A 449 -16.83 -21.31 9.06
C LEU A 449 -15.98 -21.07 7.80
N ASP A 450 -16.55 -21.39 6.66
CA ASP A 450 -15.90 -21.27 5.37
C ASP A 450 -16.62 -20.21 4.52
N PHE A 451 -15.84 -19.47 3.73
CA PHE A 451 -16.37 -18.50 2.79
C PHE A 451 -16.28 -19.04 1.36
N SER A 452 -17.22 -18.64 0.50
CA SER A 452 -17.11 -18.86 -0.93
C SER A 452 -16.66 -17.56 -1.61
N PRO A 453 -15.50 -17.55 -2.31
CA PRO A 453 -15.08 -16.38 -3.07
C PRO A 453 -16.03 -16.04 -4.24
N ASP A 454 -16.80 -17.01 -4.71
CA ASP A 454 -17.81 -16.84 -5.76
C ASP A 454 -19.24 -16.59 -5.24
N ALA A 455 -19.41 -16.39 -3.93
CA ALA A 455 -20.70 -16.06 -3.34
C ALA A 455 -21.34 -14.86 -4.07
N PHE A 456 -22.61 -15.00 -4.44
CA PHE A 456 -23.42 -13.98 -5.12
C PHE A 456 -22.93 -13.58 -6.53
N THR A 457 -22.10 -14.40 -7.17
CA THR A 457 -21.68 -14.18 -8.56
C THR A 457 -22.67 -14.77 -9.56
N PRO A 458 -22.66 -14.30 -10.83
CA PRO A 458 -23.50 -14.89 -11.88
C PRO A 458 -23.28 -16.40 -12.09
N LEU A 459 -22.03 -16.88 -11.96
CA LEU A 459 -21.67 -18.30 -12.12
C LEU A 459 -22.31 -19.18 -11.03
N GLN A 460 -22.30 -18.70 -9.78
CA GLN A 460 -22.99 -19.40 -8.69
C GLN A 460 -24.51 -19.28 -8.81
N ALA A 461 -25.03 -18.13 -9.27
CA ALA A 461 -26.47 -17.94 -9.48
C ALA A 461 -27.03 -18.90 -10.56
N ARG A 462 -26.26 -19.22 -11.61
CA ARG A 462 -26.61 -20.22 -12.62
C ARG A 462 -26.82 -21.61 -12.00
N LEU A 463 -25.92 -22.01 -11.06
CA LEU A 463 -26.04 -23.28 -10.36
C LEU A 463 -27.32 -23.35 -9.51
N LYS A 464 -27.58 -22.32 -8.70
CA LYS A 464 -28.78 -22.24 -7.85
C LYS A 464 -30.10 -22.24 -8.66
N ALA A 465 -30.12 -21.58 -9.79
CA ALA A 465 -31.28 -21.58 -10.69
C ALA A 465 -31.59 -22.99 -11.25
N LYS A 466 -30.55 -23.84 -11.44
CA LYS A 466 -30.71 -25.22 -11.91
C LYS A 466 -31.21 -26.16 -10.80
N GLU A 467 -30.77 -25.95 -9.58
CA GLU A 467 -31.13 -26.76 -8.42
C GLU A 467 -32.53 -26.44 -7.87
N GLY A 468 -33.08 -25.27 -8.24
CA GLY A 468 -34.40 -24.84 -7.78
C GLY A 468 -34.44 -24.42 -6.30
N GLU A 469 -33.28 -24.28 -5.66
CA GLU A 469 -33.16 -23.86 -4.28
C GLU A 469 -33.02 -22.33 -4.18
N GLY A 470 -34.02 -21.71 -3.55
CA GLY A 470 -34.01 -20.27 -3.26
C GLY A 470 -33.28 -19.86 -1.96
N SER A 471 -32.59 -20.78 -1.28
CA SER A 471 -31.95 -20.50 0.01
C SER A 471 -30.46 -20.22 -0.15
N GLU A 472 -29.96 -19.24 0.61
CA GLU A 472 -28.51 -18.98 0.72
C GLU A 472 -27.79 -20.21 1.31
N SER A 473 -26.65 -20.59 0.71
CA SER A 473 -25.80 -21.64 1.30
C SER A 473 -25.16 -21.16 2.60
N ALA A 474 -24.63 -22.07 3.41
CA ALA A 474 -23.92 -21.70 4.64
C ALA A 474 -22.74 -20.77 4.38
N MET A 475 -21.99 -21.00 3.29
CA MET A 475 -20.88 -20.14 2.87
C MET A 475 -21.36 -18.75 2.40
N ASP A 476 -22.50 -18.65 1.70
CA ASP A 476 -23.07 -17.35 1.31
C ASP A 476 -23.53 -16.56 2.53
N ALA A 477 -24.19 -17.24 3.47
CA ALA A 477 -24.62 -16.63 4.74
C ALA A 477 -23.41 -16.13 5.56
N ALA A 478 -22.29 -16.86 5.53
CA ALA A 478 -21.02 -16.44 6.15
C ALA A 478 -20.48 -15.17 5.49
N VAL A 479 -20.44 -15.08 4.15
CA VAL A 479 -20.01 -13.88 3.41
C VAL A 479 -20.90 -12.70 3.73
N ARG A 480 -22.22 -12.87 3.74
CA ARG A 480 -23.19 -11.82 4.11
C ARG A 480 -22.97 -11.35 5.57
N SER A 481 -22.73 -12.29 6.47
CA SER A 481 -22.46 -11.97 7.88
C SER A 481 -21.15 -11.19 8.05
N ALA A 482 -20.09 -11.53 7.30
CA ALA A 482 -18.83 -10.76 7.27
C ALA A 482 -19.04 -9.36 6.70
N SER A 483 -19.85 -9.20 5.65
CA SER A 483 -20.20 -7.90 5.07
C SER A 483 -20.99 -7.03 6.06
N ARG A 484 -21.94 -7.61 6.80
CA ARG A 484 -22.65 -6.92 7.90
C ARG A 484 -21.70 -6.55 9.03
N PHE A 485 -20.81 -7.45 9.42
CA PHE A 485 -19.81 -7.17 10.46
C PHE A 485 -18.91 -5.98 10.07
N LEU A 486 -18.51 -5.86 8.80
CA LEU A 486 -17.79 -4.69 8.30
C LEU A 486 -18.57 -3.41 8.55
N ARG A 487 -19.83 -3.37 8.11
CA ARG A 487 -20.70 -2.17 8.19
C ARG A 487 -21.08 -1.82 9.64
N ASP A 488 -21.47 -2.81 10.43
CA ASP A 488 -22.15 -2.58 11.71
C ASP A 488 -21.18 -2.64 12.91
N VAL A 489 -20.01 -3.25 12.75
CA VAL A 489 -19.02 -3.43 13.83
C VAL A 489 -17.70 -2.77 13.51
N SER A 490 -17.01 -3.16 12.42
CA SER A 490 -15.64 -2.70 12.13
C SER A 490 -15.58 -1.20 11.83
N VAL A 491 -16.45 -0.68 10.98
CA VAL A 491 -16.47 0.75 10.62
C VAL A 491 -16.82 1.63 11.84
N PRO A 492 -17.86 1.33 12.63
CA PRO A 492 -18.15 2.10 13.85
C PRO A 492 -17.07 1.96 14.94
N ALA A 493 -16.43 0.80 15.08
CA ALA A 493 -15.33 0.62 16.03
C ALA A 493 -14.15 1.52 15.66
N PHE A 494 -13.75 1.53 14.39
CA PHE A 494 -12.67 2.37 13.91
C PHE A 494 -12.97 3.88 14.07
N ALA A 495 -14.20 4.31 13.78
CA ALA A 495 -14.62 5.69 14.04
C ALA A 495 -14.49 6.08 15.52
N ARG A 496 -14.83 5.16 16.46
CA ARG A 496 -14.64 5.38 17.90
C ARG A 496 -13.16 5.43 18.29
N GLU A 497 -12.30 4.59 17.72
CA GLU A 497 -10.85 4.63 17.96
C GLU A 497 -10.25 5.97 17.51
N LEU A 498 -10.67 6.47 16.35
CA LEU A 498 -10.27 7.79 15.87
C LEU A 498 -10.76 8.91 16.78
N ALA A 499 -12.00 8.83 17.24
CA ALA A 499 -12.60 9.84 18.13
C ALA A 499 -11.99 9.84 19.55
N SER A 500 -11.51 8.68 20.03
CA SER A 500 -10.84 8.53 21.32
C SER A 500 -9.31 8.72 21.26
N TYR A 501 -8.76 8.99 20.07
CA TYR A 501 -7.30 9.07 19.84
C TYR A 501 -6.52 7.79 20.18
N THR A 502 -7.17 6.66 20.30
CA THR A 502 -6.50 5.36 20.39
C THR A 502 -5.70 5.07 19.12
N THR A 503 -6.25 5.49 17.99
CA THR A 503 -5.55 5.51 16.69
C THR A 503 -5.49 6.96 16.19
N SER A 504 -4.28 7.48 15.97
CA SER A 504 -4.05 8.89 15.60
C SER A 504 -3.23 9.00 14.31
N PRO A 505 -3.84 8.81 13.12
CA PRO A 505 -3.14 8.96 11.86
C PRO A 505 -2.78 10.44 11.64
N LEU A 506 -1.53 10.70 11.23
CA LEU A 506 -1.02 12.05 10.97
C LEU A 506 -1.09 12.45 9.48
N SER A 507 -1.34 11.49 8.59
CA SER A 507 -1.43 11.70 7.13
C SER A 507 -2.53 10.84 6.53
N GLY A 508 -2.91 11.16 5.28
CA GLY A 508 -3.85 10.35 4.52
C GLY A 508 -3.37 8.89 4.33
N ASP A 509 -2.07 8.67 4.12
CA ASP A 509 -1.52 7.33 3.94
C ASP A 509 -1.53 6.52 5.25
N ALA A 510 -1.21 7.16 6.39
CA ALA A 510 -1.34 6.53 7.70
C ALA A 510 -2.82 6.15 8.01
N LEU A 511 -3.77 7.00 7.62
CA LEU A 511 -5.21 6.70 7.72
C LEU A 511 -5.59 5.50 6.87
N VAL A 512 -5.13 5.44 5.62
CA VAL A 512 -5.37 4.31 4.70
C VAL A 512 -4.82 3.01 5.27
N THR A 513 -3.60 3.03 5.77
CA THR A 513 -2.95 1.86 6.40
C THR A 513 -3.75 1.37 7.61
N ALA A 514 -4.14 2.28 8.50
CA ALA A 514 -4.95 1.94 9.68
C ALA A 514 -6.32 1.36 9.32
N MET A 515 -6.97 1.86 8.26
CA MET A 515 -8.22 1.29 7.73
C MET A 515 -8.00 -0.11 7.18
N HIS A 516 -6.97 -0.30 6.36
CA HIS A 516 -6.67 -1.58 5.73
C HIS A 516 -6.37 -2.67 6.78
N GLN A 517 -5.59 -2.38 7.80
CA GLN A 517 -5.30 -3.30 8.91
C GLN A 517 -6.56 -3.78 9.64
N ARG A 518 -7.65 -2.99 9.60
CA ARG A 518 -8.97 -3.35 10.18
C ARG A 518 -9.95 -3.93 9.16
N GLY A 519 -9.45 -4.27 7.98
CA GLY A 519 -10.26 -4.82 6.89
C GLY A 519 -11.21 -3.83 6.22
N ILE A 520 -11.04 -2.51 6.46
CA ILE A 520 -11.93 -1.48 5.95
C ILE A 520 -11.41 -0.94 4.62
N ASN A 521 -12.24 -0.95 3.59
CA ASN A 521 -11.94 -0.37 2.29
C ASN A 521 -12.16 1.15 2.26
N MET A 522 -11.44 1.85 1.37
CA MET A 522 -11.51 3.31 1.24
C MET A 522 -12.89 3.85 0.88
N ARG A 523 -13.76 3.06 0.23
CA ARG A 523 -15.15 3.45 -0.06
C ARG A 523 -15.96 3.78 1.20
N TYR A 524 -15.52 3.33 2.37
CA TYR A 524 -16.15 3.60 3.67
C TYR A 524 -15.67 4.89 4.36
N LEU A 525 -14.78 5.68 3.73
CA LEU A 525 -14.34 6.97 4.30
C LEU A 525 -15.51 7.91 4.63
N GLY A 526 -16.52 7.97 3.77
CA GLY A 526 -17.70 8.78 4.02
C GLY A 526 -18.51 8.31 5.22
N ALA A 527 -18.67 6.99 5.40
CA ALA A 527 -19.31 6.42 6.58
C ALA A 527 -18.56 6.77 7.86
N ILE A 528 -17.21 6.68 7.84
CA ILE A 528 -16.36 7.09 8.96
C ILE A 528 -16.53 8.58 9.25
N ALA A 529 -16.50 9.45 8.23
CA ALA A 529 -16.67 10.89 8.39
C ALA A 529 -18.04 11.26 9.02
N ASN A 530 -19.10 10.52 8.67
CA ASN A 530 -20.43 10.70 9.22
C ASN A 530 -20.56 10.26 10.69
N LEU A 531 -19.76 9.25 11.09
CA LEU A 531 -19.74 8.76 12.47
C LEU A 531 -18.88 9.61 13.42
N LEU A 532 -17.97 10.43 12.86
CA LEU A 532 -17.12 11.32 13.66
C LEU A 532 -17.91 12.58 14.06
N PRO A 533 -18.02 12.90 15.37
CA PRO A 533 -18.74 14.08 15.85
C PRO A 533 -18.09 15.38 15.32
N SER A 534 -18.91 16.27 14.79
CA SER A 534 -18.45 17.53 14.20
C SER A 534 -18.31 18.66 15.22
N ASP A 535 -18.97 18.56 16.38
CA ASP A 535 -19.05 19.54 17.45
C ASP A 535 -17.86 19.45 18.43
N VAL A 536 -17.15 18.32 18.47
CA VAL A 536 -16.00 18.12 19.33
C VAL A 536 -14.73 18.65 18.63
N GLU A 537 -14.15 19.71 19.20
CA GLU A 537 -13.02 20.44 18.60
C GLU A 537 -11.80 19.53 18.33
N ILE A 538 -11.49 18.66 19.28
CA ILE A 538 -10.39 17.70 19.17
C ILE A 538 -10.62 16.77 17.97
N VAL A 539 -11.82 16.21 17.80
CA VAL A 539 -12.15 15.28 16.71
C VAL A 539 -12.20 15.98 15.34
N ARG A 540 -12.38 17.29 15.33
CA ARG A 540 -12.44 18.09 14.08
C ARG A 540 -11.20 17.93 13.21
N ASN A 541 -10.01 17.81 13.80
CA ASN A 541 -8.77 17.61 13.04
C ASN A 541 -8.74 16.24 12.36
N VAL A 542 -9.13 15.17 13.04
CA VAL A 542 -9.22 13.83 12.47
C VAL A 542 -10.28 13.77 11.39
N ARG A 543 -11.45 14.36 11.64
CA ARG A 543 -12.53 14.45 10.62
C ARG A 543 -12.06 15.20 9.38
N ARG A 544 -11.32 16.31 9.55
CA ARG A 544 -10.72 17.05 8.44
C ARG A 544 -9.74 16.18 7.65
N LEU A 545 -8.89 15.40 8.30
CA LEU A 545 -7.99 14.47 7.63
C LEU A 545 -8.75 13.45 6.77
N VAL A 546 -9.84 12.87 7.30
CA VAL A 546 -10.70 11.94 6.54
C VAL A 546 -11.32 12.64 5.32
N VAL A 547 -11.80 13.88 5.47
CA VAL A 547 -12.37 14.65 4.36
C VAL A 547 -11.30 15.02 3.32
N PHE A 548 -10.12 15.45 3.76
CA PHE A 548 -9.03 15.79 2.84
C PHE A 548 -8.53 14.58 2.06
N GLU A 549 -8.54 13.40 2.65
CA GLU A 549 -8.26 12.16 1.93
C GLU A 549 -9.29 11.89 0.83
N MET A 550 -10.58 12.12 1.08
CA MET A 550 -11.63 12.02 0.04
C MET A 550 -11.45 13.07 -1.05
N VAL A 551 -11.22 14.34 -0.68
CA VAL A 551 -11.03 15.45 -1.62
C VAL A 551 -9.79 15.24 -2.48
N SER A 552 -8.65 14.90 -1.90
CA SER A 552 -7.39 14.66 -2.65
C SER A 552 -7.52 13.53 -3.66
N ARG A 553 -8.26 12.46 -3.30
CA ARG A 553 -8.57 11.38 -4.24
C ARG A 553 -9.54 11.79 -5.33
N ALA A 554 -10.55 12.60 -5.02
CA ALA A 554 -11.46 13.17 -6.01
C ALA A 554 -10.69 14.05 -7.02
N VAL A 555 -9.83 14.95 -6.53
CA VAL A 555 -8.96 15.79 -7.37
C VAL A 555 -8.03 14.93 -8.23
N LYS A 556 -7.43 13.85 -7.69
CA LYS A 556 -6.64 12.90 -8.50
C LYS A 556 -7.43 12.38 -9.70
N HIS A 557 -8.71 12.02 -9.53
CA HIS A 557 -9.54 11.52 -10.63
C HIS A 557 -9.86 12.60 -11.65
N ILE A 558 -10.12 13.82 -11.21
CA ILE A 558 -10.35 14.97 -12.11
C ILE A 558 -9.08 15.25 -12.92
N VAL A 559 -7.93 15.35 -12.26
CA VAL A 559 -6.64 15.57 -12.93
C VAL A 559 -6.31 14.45 -13.91
N ARG A 560 -6.62 13.18 -13.56
CA ARG A 560 -6.48 12.05 -14.48
C ARG A 560 -7.24 12.28 -15.78
N GLY A 561 -8.51 12.68 -15.70
CA GLY A 561 -9.33 12.96 -16.88
C GLY A 561 -8.79 14.14 -17.69
N LEU A 562 -8.33 15.19 -17.03
CA LEU A 562 -7.71 16.34 -17.69
C LEU A 562 -6.42 15.97 -18.41
N PHE A 563 -5.55 15.16 -17.80
CA PHE A 563 -4.31 14.73 -18.44
C PHE A 563 -4.55 13.84 -19.66
N GLN A 564 -5.56 12.97 -19.63
CA GLN A 564 -5.95 12.17 -20.79
C GLN A 564 -6.49 13.01 -21.95
N ALA A 565 -7.12 14.15 -21.66
CA ALA A 565 -7.69 15.07 -22.65
C ALA A 565 -6.68 16.15 -23.11
N THR A 566 -5.48 16.22 -22.52
CA THR A 566 -4.53 17.31 -22.72
C THR A 566 -3.20 16.78 -23.23
N PRO A 567 -2.54 17.42 -24.20
CA PRO A 567 -1.19 17.07 -24.62
C PRO A 567 -0.18 17.08 -23.47
N ALA A 568 0.76 16.15 -23.46
CA ALA A 568 1.69 15.94 -22.34
C ALA A 568 2.51 17.18 -21.95
N HIS A 569 2.86 18.05 -22.90
CA HIS A 569 3.61 19.28 -22.64
C HIS A 569 2.80 20.36 -21.88
N LEU A 570 1.45 20.25 -21.88
CA LEU A 570 0.56 21.15 -21.15
C LEU A 570 0.16 20.62 -19.75
N HIS A 571 0.62 19.44 -19.36
CA HIS A 571 0.22 18.82 -18.07
C HIS A 571 0.62 19.66 -16.87
N SER A 572 1.79 20.32 -16.89
CA SER A 572 2.21 21.22 -15.81
C SER A 572 1.27 22.42 -15.67
N GLU A 573 0.84 23.00 -16.80
CA GLU A 573 -0.07 24.12 -16.82
C GLU A 573 -1.51 23.71 -16.39
N ALA A 574 -1.97 22.55 -16.87
CA ALA A 574 -3.25 21.98 -16.46
C ALA A 574 -3.30 21.71 -14.95
N LEU A 575 -2.20 21.16 -14.39
CA LEU A 575 -2.10 20.94 -12.95
C LEU A 575 -2.07 22.25 -12.16
N ALA A 576 -1.27 23.23 -12.58
CA ALA A 576 -1.22 24.55 -11.95
C ALA A 576 -2.60 25.19 -11.93
N LEU A 577 -3.38 25.08 -13.03
CA LEU A 577 -4.77 25.54 -13.09
C LEU A 577 -5.64 24.90 -12.01
N VAL A 578 -5.61 23.56 -11.90
CA VAL A 578 -6.40 22.82 -10.90
C VAL A 578 -6.01 23.21 -9.47
N LEU A 579 -4.70 23.31 -9.19
CA LEU A 579 -4.22 23.70 -7.86
C LEU A 579 -4.64 25.14 -7.50
N ASN A 580 -4.54 26.09 -8.43
CA ASN A 580 -4.99 27.47 -8.19
C ASN A 580 -6.51 27.55 -8.02
N ALA A 581 -7.28 26.79 -8.79
CA ALA A 581 -8.74 26.73 -8.65
C ALA A 581 -9.18 26.10 -7.31
N LEU A 582 -8.38 25.19 -6.74
CA LEU A 582 -8.68 24.51 -5.49
C LEU A 582 -8.24 25.30 -4.24
N VAL A 583 -7.00 25.78 -4.23
CA VAL A 583 -6.39 26.40 -3.03
C VAL A 583 -5.98 27.87 -3.24
N GLY A 584 -6.04 28.39 -4.45
CA GLY A 584 -5.55 29.73 -4.81
C GLY A 584 -6.64 30.77 -5.01
N THR A 585 -7.89 30.47 -4.73
CA THR A 585 -9.06 31.36 -5.03
C THR A 585 -8.98 32.72 -4.35
N ARG A 586 -8.37 32.83 -3.16
CA ARG A 586 -8.15 34.08 -2.44
C ARG A 586 -7.09 34.97 -3.10
N ARG A 587 -6.18 34.42 -3.87
CA ARG A 587 -5.15 35.17 -4.61
C ARG A 587 -5.58 35.49 -6.03
N CYS A 588 -6.18 34.51 -6.71
CA CYS A 588 -6.67 34.66 -8.08
C CYS A 588 -8.04 33.96 -8.22
N ALA A 589 -9.07 34.79 -8.46
CA ALA A 589 -10.43 34.28 -8.66
C ALA A 589 -10.63 33.61 -10.03
N SER A 590 -9.82 33.96 -11.04
CA SER A 590 -9.96 33.48 -12.41
C SER A 590 -8.63 32.92 -12.93
N PRO A 591 -8.14 31.77 -12.40
CA PRO A 591 -6.83 31.23 -12.80
C PRO A 591 -6.76 30.87 -14.29
N ALA A 592 -7.87 30.48 -14.93
CA ALA A 592 -7.92 30.16 -16.35
C ALA A 592 -7.54 31.36 -17.29
N GLU A 593 -7.66 32.60 -16.82
CA GLU A 593 -7.24 33.78 -17.60
C GLU A 593 -5.72 33.82 -17.82
N HIS A 594 -4.95 33.15 -16.95
CA HIS A 594 -3.49 33.11 -16.96
C HIS A 594 -2.90 31.96 -17.77
N LEU A 595 -3.75 31.11 -18.36
CA LEU A 595 -3.32 30.04 -19.25
C LEU A 595 -2.66 30.58 -20.52
N SER A 596 -1.70 29.83 -21.07
CA SER A 596 -1.11 30.07 -22.39
C SER A 596 -2.17 30.04 -23.50
N ALA A 597 -1.85 30.59 -24.65
CA ALA A 597 -2.77 30.53 -25.79
C ALA A 597 -3.05 29.07 -26.25
N GLU A 598 -2.09 28.21 -26.10
CA GLU A 598 -2.19 26.79 -26.44
C GLU A 598 -3.08 26.04 -25.45
N ALA A 599 -2.91 26.26 -24.15
CA ALA A 599 -3.75 25.66 -23.11
C ALA A 599 -5.21 26.18 -23.19
N LYS A 600 -5.41 27.44 -23.54
CA LYS A 600 -6.76 28.01 -23.80
C LYS A 600 -7.46 27.38 -25.01
N ALA A 601 -6.72 26.81 -25.95
CA ALA A 601 -7.31 26.07 -27.06
C ALA A 601 -7.88 24.70 -26.64
N VAL A 602 -7.52 24.19 -25.46
CA VAL A 602 -8.09 22.95 -24.90
C VAL A 602 -9.38 23.29 -24.16
N PRO A 603 -10.56 22.84 -24.66
CA PRO A 603 -11.86 23.25 -24.10
C PRO A 603 -12.02 22.94 -22.62
N GLN A 604 -11.51 21.78 -22.17
CA GLN A 604 -11.59 21.34 -20.79
C GLN A 604 -10.83 22.24 -19.83
N LEU A 605 -9.66 22.76 -20.25
CA LEU A 605 -8.87 23.69 -19.44
C LEU A 605 -9.48 25.09 -19.45
N ALA A 606 -9.92 25.57 -20.61
CA ALA A 606 -10.51 26.91 -20.74
C ALA A 606 -11.83 27.06 -19.95
N ALA A 607 -12.59 26.00 -19.81
CA ALA A 607 -13.85 25.99 -19.10
C ALA A 607 -13.71 25.81 -17.57
N LEU A 608 -12.54 25.45 -17.07
CA LEU A 608 -12.35 25.12 -15.65
C LEU A 608 -12.33 26.41 -14.81
N THR A 609 -13.36 26.57 -13.98
CA THR A 609 -13.44 27.64 -12.97
C THR A 609 -13.34 27.03 -11.56
N PRO A 610 -13.04 27.81 -10.52
CA PRO A 610 -13.04 27.32 -9.13
C PRO A 610 -14.37 26.69 -8.72
N GLU A 611 -15.50 27.28 -9.12
CA GLU A 611 -16.85 26.78 -8.81
C GLU A 611 -17.10 25.44 -9.50
N LEU A 612 -16.77 25.33 -10.80
CA LEU A 612 -16.91 24.08 -11.55
C LEU A 612 -16.04 22.97 -10.95
N LEU A 613 -14.81 23.29 -10.55
CA LEU A 613 -13.93 22.33 -9.88
C LEU A 613 -14.52 21.90 -8.54
N ALA A 614 -15.03 22.82 -7.74
CA ALA A 614 -15.64 22.51 -6.45
C ALA A 614 -16.86 21.59 -6.61
N ASP A 615 -17.71 21.87 -7.60
CA ASP A 615 -18.86 21.03 -7.90
C ASP A 615 -18.45 19.63 -8.39
N GLU A 616 -17.45 19.54 -9.26
CA GLU A 616 -16.92 18.25 -9.72
C GLU A 616 -16.29 17.45 -8.56
N VAL A 617 -15.54 18.12 -7.66
CA VAL A 617 -14.99 17.49 -6.46
C VAL A 617 -16.13 16.92 -5.58
N ARG A 618 -17.20 17.70 -5.37
CA ARG A 618 -18.39 17.24 -4.61
C ARG A 618 -19.03 16.02 -5.27
N ALA A 619 -19.21 16.05 -6.59
CA ALA A 619 -19.74 14.94 -7.36
C ALA A 619 -18.88 13.67 -7.24
N GLN A 620 -17.57 13.81 -7.37
CA GLN A 620 -16.64 12.69 -7.23
C GLN A 620 -16.59 12.13 -5.80
N VAL A 621 -16.66 12.99 -4.77
CA VAL A 621 -16.73 12.55 -3.37
C VAL A 621 -18.05 11.81 -3.11
N ALA A 622 -19.17 12.34 -3.57
CA ALA A 622 -20.47 11.70 -3.45
C ALA A 622 -20.50 10.32 -4.13
N LEU A 623 -20.00 10.25 -5.36
CA LEU A 623 -19.95 9.02 -6.16
C LEU A 623 -19.08 7.94 -5.52
N ARG A 624 -17.87 8.28 -5.03
CA ARG A 624 -16.83 7.31 -4.62
C ARG A 624 -16.85 6.96 -3.15
N PHE A 625 -17.27 7.90 -2.29
CA PHE A 625 -17.20 7.72 -0.83
C PHE A 625 -18.56 7.80 -0.16
N ARG A 626 -19.64 7.97 -0.94
CA ARG A 626 -21.02 8.05 -0.40
C ARG A 626 -21.14 9.15 0.69
N PHE A 627 -20.49 10.30 0.44
CA PHE A 627 -20.42 11.41 1.37
C PHE A 627 -20.85 12.72 0.68
N GLU A 628 -21.78 13.43 1.29
CA GLU A 628 -22.16 14.77 0.84
C GLU A 628 -21.22 15.82 1.41
N LEU A 629 -20.36 16.33 0.55
CA LEU A 629 -19.47 17.41 0.90
C LEU A 629 -20.23 18.75 0.88
N ALA A 630 -20.05 19.57 1.92
CA ALA A 630 -20.73 20.86 2.03
C ALA A 630 -20.40 21.77 0.83
N ALA A 631 -21.36 22.59 0.42
CA ALA A 631 -21.19 23.48 -0.73
C ALA A 631 -20.05 24.51 -0.49
N ASP A 632 -19.89 24.93 0.74
CA ASP A 632 -18.87 25.88 1.22
C ASP A 632 -17.59 25.22 1.74
N PHE A 633 -17.31 23.96 1.34
CA PHE A 633 -16.16 23.23 1.89
C PHE A 633 -14.81 23.91 1.66
N VAL A 634 -14.69 24.67 0.56
CA VAL A 634 -13.48 25.42 0.26
C VAL A 634 -13.27 26.53 1.33
N GLU A 635 -14.31 27.27 1.66
CA GLU A 635 -14.24 28.33 2.65
C GLU A 635 -14.19 27.81 4.08
N SER A 636 -14.94 26.74 4.38
CA SER A 636 -15.08 26.24 5.75
C SER A 636 -13.99 25.28 6.19
N MET A 637 -13.36 24.56 5.25
CA MET A 637 -12.38 23.51 5.57
C MET A 637 -11.00 23.71 4.94
N VAL A 638 -10.94 24.20 3.69
CA VAL A 638 -9.67 24.40 2.97
C VAL A 638 -9.00 25.68 3.45
N ALA A 639 -9.76 26.77 3.61
CA ALA A 639 -9.23 28.04 4.07
C ALA A 639 -8.47 27.92 5.40
N GLY A 640 -7.20 28.34 5.42
CA GLY A 640 -6.29 28.17 6.55
C GLY A 640 -5.63 26.79 6.66
N ASN A 641 -5.93 25.87 5.73
CA ASN A 641 -5.35 24.53 5.66
C ASN A 641 -4.87 24.20 4.23
N GLU A 642 -4.70 25.20 3.39
CA GLU A 642 -4.36 25.08 1.97
C GLU A 642 -3.10 24.24 1.76
N ARG A 643 -2.08 24.44 2.60
CA ARG A 643 -0.80 23.71 2.52
C ARG A 643 -0.97 22.21 2.76
N ILE A 644 -1.82 21.84 3.72
CA ILE A 644 -2.08 20.42 4.03
C ILE A 644 -2.77 19.77 2.83
N LEU A 645 -3.81 20.41 2.28
CA LEU A 645 -4.52 19.88 1.13
C LEU A 645 -3.62 19.82 -0.12
N LEU A 646 -2.84 20.87 -0.37
CA LEU A 646 -1.88 20.93 -1.48
C LEU A 646 -0.92 19.74 -1.42
N ARG A 647 -0.34 19.47 -0.24
CA ARG A 647 0.55 18.32 -0.02
C ARG A 647 -0.16 17.00 -0.32
N GLU A 648 -1.33 16.77 0.26
CA GLU A 648 -2.08 15.52 0.07
C GLU A 648 -2.45 15.32 -1.42
N VAL A 649 -2.86 16.37 -2.11
CA VAL A 649 -3.16 16.31 -3.55
C VAL A 649 -1.92 15.97 -4.37
N CYS A 650 -0.79 16.64 -4.13
CA CYS A 650 0.46 16.38 -4.84
C CYS A 650 0.97 14.95 -4.63
N GLN A 651 0.87 14.43 -3.40
CA GLN A 651 1.22 13.02 -3.11
C GLN A 651 0.33 12.03 -3.86
N LYS A 652 -0.99 12.28 -3.93
CA LYS A 652 -1.92 11.38 -4.63
C LYS A 652 -1.80 11.43 -6.16
N ILE A 653 -1.34 12.54 -6.72
CA ILE A 653 -1.12 12.69 -8.17
C ILE A 653 0.29 12.22 -8.57
N GLY A 654 1.24 12.24 -7.66
CA GLY A 654 2.65 11.99 -7.94
C GLY A 654 3.33 13.21 -8.57
N VAL A 655 3.32 14.34 -7.88
CA VAL A 655 3.90 15.59 -8.36
C VAL A 655 4.86 16.16 -7.35
N GLN A 656 5.99 16.62 -7.82
CA GLN A 656 6.96 17.40 -7.06
C GLN A 656 6.87 18.88 -7.45
N LEU A 657 6.61 19.72 -6.45
CA LEU A 657 6.62 21.16 -6.60
C LEU A 657 7.96 21.77 -6.19
N ALA A 658 8.23 22.97 -6.68
CA ALA A 658 9.41 23.74 -6.30
C ALA A 658 9.36 24.08 -4.80
N LEU A 659 10.53 23.99 -4.16
CA LEU A 659 10.68 24.40 -2.75
C LEU A 659 10.75 25.92 -2.64
N ARG A 660 9.59 26.52 -2.48
CA ARG A 660 9.44 27.95 -2.24
C ARG A 660 8.28 28.24 -1.31
N GLN A 661 8.18 29.46 -0.83
CA GLN A 661 6.99 29.89 -0.11
C GLN A 661 5.82 30.11 -1.06
N TYR A 662 4.68 29.54 -0.72
CA TYR A 662 3.42 29.67 -1.44
C TYR A 662 2.50 30.58 -0.67
N HIS A 663 2.14 31.73 -1.28
CA HIS A 663 1.24 32.72 -0.70
C HIS A 663 -0.17 32.50 -1.22
N PHE A 664 -1.06 32.01 -0.39
CA PHE A 664 -2.44 31.69 -0.76
C PHE A 664 -3.37 32.91 -0.77
N GLU A 665 -2.93 34.00 -0.14
CA GLU A 665 -3.59 35.30 -0.13
C GLU A 665 -2.71 36.37 -0.80
N GLN A 666 -3.27 37.56 -1.08
CA GLN A 666 -2.46 38.65 -1.58
C GLN A 666 -1.49 39.09 -0.48
N PRO A 667 -0.19 38.91 -0.63
CA PRO A 667 0.77 39.33 0.39
C PRO A 667 0.93 40.85 0.41
N THR A 668 1.26 41.43 1.56
CA THR A 668 1.68 42.83 1.63
C THR A 668 3.17 42.95 1.31
N GLU A 669 3.57 44.10 0.71
CA GLU A 669 5.00 44.35 0.40
C GLU A 669 5.89 44.24 1.65
N SER A 670 5.34 44.63 2.83
CA SER A 670 6.05 44.56 4.10
C SER A 670 6.27 43.10 4.58
N ASP A 671 5.28 42.26 4.37
CA ASP A 671 5.35 40.85 4.78
C ASP A 671 6.39 40.09 3.92
N VAL A 672 6.29 40.27 2.58
CA VAL A 672 7.24 39.68 1.63
C VAL A 672 8.67 40.18 1.90
N TYR A 673 8.82 41.49 2.18
CA TYR A 673 10.12 42.04 2.52
C TYR A 673 10.72 41.45 3.79
N SER A 674 9.91 41.36 4.85
CA SER A 674 10.35 40.78 6.15
C SER A 674 10.74 39.31 6.01
N GLU A 675 10.03 38.60 5.21
CA GLU A 675 10.20 37.17 4.92
C GLU A 675 11.49 36.90 4.11
N ILE A 676 11.71 37.61 3.02
CA ILE A 676 12.93 37.52 2.21
C ILE A 676 14.17 37.90 3.05
N VAL A 677 14.06 38.92 3.88
CA VAL A 677 15.15 39.30 4.79
C VAL A 677 15.45 38.20 5.81
N SER A 678 14.42 37.59 6.36
CA SER A 678 14.57 36.48 7.30
C SER A 678 15.19 35.23 6.64
N SER A 679 14.76 34.87 5.44
CA SER A 679 15.29 33.72 4.68
C SER A 679 16.74 33.88 4.28
N MET A 680 17.17 35.13 4.03
CA MET A 680 18.60 35.45 3.75
C MET A 680 19.49 35.47 5.00
N GLY A 681 18.94 35.16 6.18
CA GLY A 681 19.72 35.12 7.43
C GLY A 681 20.19 36.50 7.95
N PHE A 682 19.64 37.60 7.42
CA PHE A 682 19.92 38.93 7.92
C PHE A 682 19.07 39.23 9.15
N GLY A 683 19.61 38.96 10.33
CA GLY A 683 19.13 39.59 11.56
C GLY A 683 19.31 41.12 11.52
N SER A 684 19.10 41.84 12.61
CA SER A 684 19.16 43.31 12.72
C SER A 684 20.48 44.00 12.25
N GLY A 685 21.30 43.30 11.44
CA GLY A 685 22.53 43.80 10.85
C GLY A 685 22.29 44.76 9.66
N LYS A 686 23.22 45.73 9.45
CA LYS A 686 23.16 46.65 8.32
C LYS A 686 23.37 45.91 7.00
N MET A 687 22.34 45.81 6.17
CA MET A 687 22.43 45.25 4.82
C MET A 687 23.26 46.17 3.90
N THR A 688 24.05 45.56 3.02
CA THR A 688 24.76 46.28 1.96
C THR A 688 23.78 46.84 0.93
N LYS A 689 24.23 47.86 0.13
CA LYS A 689 23.38 48.39 -0.94
C LYS A 689 23.00 47.32 -1.99
N THR A 690 23.90 46.43 -2.29
CA THR A 690 23.68 45.33 -3.25
C THR A 690 22.64 44.35 -2.73
N THR A 691 22.72 43.94 -1.45
CA THR A 691 21.75 43.05 -0.80
C THR A 691 20.35 43.69 -0.75
N LYS A 692 20.26 44.99 -0.42
CA LYS A 692 18.96 45.68 -0.43
C LYS A 692 18.31 45.71 -1.81
N ARG A 693 19.14 45.83 -2.87
CA ARG A 693 18.65 45.78 -4.25
C ARG A 693 18.15 44.40 -4.59
N GLN A 694 18.87 43.34 -4.24
CA GLN A 694 18.46 41.95 -4.47
C GLN A 694 17.17 41.62 -3.72
N VAL A 695 17.05 42.06 -2.45
CA VAL A 695 15.80 41.85 -1.67
C VAL A 695 14.63 42.56 -2.39
N ARG A 696 14.84 43.79 -2.86
CA ARG A 696 13.77 44.55 -3.52
C ARG A 696 13.35 43.94 -4.86
N GLU A 697 14.31 43.48 -5.66
CA GLU A 697 14.06 42.77 -6.91
C GLU A 697 13.22 41.49 -6.65
N ARG A 698 13.54 40.67 -5.59
CA ARG A 698 12.77 39.52 -5.20
C ARG A 698 11.36 39.87 -4.64
N VAL A 699 11.25 40.95 -3.88
CA VAL A 699 9.94 41.44 -3.42
C VAL A 699 9.07 41.81 -4.63
N ASP A 700 9.64 42.55 -5.60
CA ASP A 700 8.93 42.89 -6.81
C ASP A 700 8.50 41.68 -7.62
N GLU A 701 9.33 40.63 -7.71
CA GLU A 701 8.99 39.34 -8.33
C GLU A 701 7.81 38.67 -7.65
N VAL A 702 7.84 38.52 -6.32
CA VAL A 702 6.76 37.88 -5.56
C VAL A 702 5.46 38.68 -5.64
N MET A 703 5.56 40.03 -5.62
CA MET A 703 4.38 40.90 -5.75
C MET A 703 3.78 40.89 -7.17
N GLN A 704 4.57 40.56 -8.20
CA GLN A 704 4.10 40.42 -9.58
C GLN A 704 3.46 39.08 -9.87
N GLN A 705 3.75 38.04 -9.06
CA GLN A 705 3.11 36.73 -9.20
C GLN A 705 1.61 36.85 -8.96
N LYS A 706 0.82 36.36 -9.89
CA LYS A 706 -0.65 36.42 -9.83
C LYS A 706 -1.25 35.10 -9.33
N LEU A 707 -0.55 34.01 -9.57
CA LEU A 707 -0.96 32.65 -9.19
C LEU A 707 -0.23 32.19 -7.94
N VAL A 708 -0.84 31.25 -7.19
CA VAL A 708 -0.18 30.56 -6.08
C VAL A 708 0.85 29.59 -6.60
N VAL A 709 0.45 28.79 -7.60
CA VAL A 709 1.30 27.80 -8.27
C VAL A 709 1.38 28.13 -9.74
N GLU A 710 2.59 28.33 -10.25
CA GLU A 710 2.86 28.54 -11.66
C GLU A 710 3.22 27.20 -12.34
N SER A 711 3.15 27.13 -13.67
CA SER A 711 3.52 25.92 -14.43
C SER A 711 4.96 25.49 -14.15
N ASP A 712 5.85 26.46 -13.95
CA ASP A 712 7.27 26.24 -13.69
C ASP A 712 7.56 25.74 -12.26
N ASP A 713 6.61 25.87 -11.35
CA ASP A 713 6.70 25.27 -10.02
C ASP A 713 6.55 23.73 -10.06
N VAL A 714 5.97 23.19 -11.12
CA VAL A 714 5.84 21.75 -11.30
C VAL A 714 7.17 21.18 -11.80
N LEU A 715 8.00 20.68 -10.89
CA LEU A 715 9.34 20.18 -11.21
C LEU A 715 9.32 18.83 -11.90
N ASN A 716 8.55 17.89 -11.36
CA ASN A 716 8.49 16.51 -11.87
C ASN A 716 7.11 15.90 -11.69
N PHE A 717 6.77 15.00 -12.63
CA PHE A 717 5.75 13.97 -12.42
C PHE A 717 6.45 12.67 -12.01
N VAL A 718 6.04 12.12 -10.90
CA VAL A 718 6.62 10.90 -10.31
C VAL A 718 5.63 9.77 -10.53
N ALA A 719 6.13 8.65 -11.01
CA ALA A 719 5.33 7.45 -11.15
C ALA A 719 4.92 6.91 -9.77
N LEU A 720 3.62 6.72 -9.55
CA LEU A 720 3.09 6.08 -8.35
C LEU A 720 2.96 4.59 -8.60
N THR A 721 3.57 3.78 -7.75
CA THR A 721 3.65 2.35 -7.99
C THR A 721 2.95 1.51 -6.94
N LYS A 722 2.52 0.32 -7.36
CA LYS A 722 2.15 -0.79 -6.49
C LYS A 722 2.90 -2.00 -6.98
N VAL A 723 3.73 -2.57 -6.14
CA VAL A 723 4.57 -3.72 -6.46
C VAL A 723 4.05 -4.95 -5.74
N SER A 724 4.13 -6.11 -6.35
CA SER A 724 3.78 -7.40 -5.75
C SER A 724 4.88 -7.95 -4.82
N THR A 725 5.56 -7.05 -4.10
CA THR A 725 6.64 -7.42 -3.17
C THR A 725 6.20 -8.43 -2.14
N HIS A 726 7.10 -9.32 -1.80
CA HIS A 726 7.00 -10.23 -0.69
C HIS A 726 7.54 -9.55 0.58
N ASN A 727 6.82 -9.66 1.67
CA ASN A 727 7.33 -9.25 2.97
C ASN A 727 8.13 -10.39 3.60
N SER A 728 9.17 -10.06 4.37
CA SER A 728 9.89 -11.06 5.15
C SER A 728 9.00 -11.51 6.32
N SER A 729 8.31 -12.64 6.15
CA SER A 729 7.36 -13.16 7.15
C SER A 729 7.98 -13.28 8.55
N PHE A 730 9.24 -13.72 8.64
CA PHE A 730 9.94 -13.87 9.91
C PHE A 730 10.24 -12.56 10.63
N ALA A 731 10.71 -11.57 9.88
CA ALA A 731 11.01 -10.26 10.44
C ALA A 731 9.73 -9.59 10.93
N ASP A 732 8.64 -9.72 10.17
CA ASP A 732 7.34 -9.17 10.53
C ASP A 732 6.68 -9.94 11.69
N GLU A 733 6.77 -11.28 11.73
CA GLU A 733 6.28 -12.09 12.86
C GLU A 733 6.99 -11.73 14.17
N ALA A 734 8.31 -11.63 14.16
CA ALA A 734 9.08 -11.21 15.31
C ALA A 734 8.75 -9.77 15.74
N PHE A 735 8.50 -8.87 14.78
CA PHE A 735 8.09 -7.49 15.04
C PHE A 735 6.73 -7.43 15.75
N GLU A 736 5.73 -8.11 15.21
CA GLU A 736 4.39 -8.10 15.80
C GLU A 736 4.36 -8.84 17.15
N ALA A 737 5.07 -9.95 17.29
CA ALA A 737 5.21 -10.64 18.57
C ALA A 737 5.88 -9.75 19.64
N GLY A 738 6.92 -9.01 19.24
CA GLY A 738 7.59 -8.04 20.11
C GLY A 738 6.66 -6.92 20.54
N ARG A 739 5.90 -6.35 19.60
CA ARG A 739 4.92 -5.29 19.89
C ARG A 739 3.81 -5.77 20.82
N MET A 740 3.25 -6.96 20.55
CA MET A 740 2.23 -7.57 21.41
C MET A 740 2.74 -7.84 22.84
N SER A 741 3.99 -8.32 22.95
CA SER A 741 4.62 -8.56 24.25
C SER A 741 4.77 -7.26 25.06
N LEU A 742 5.11 -6.15 24.39
CA LEU A 742 5.15 -4.82 25.05
C LEU A 742 3.76 -4.38 25.52
N GLU A 743 2.73 -4.54 24.71
CA GLU A 743 1.34 -4.21 25.06
C GLU A 743 0.83 -5.04 26.26
N GLN A 744 1.29 -6.29 26.36
CA GLN A 744 1.00 -7.17 27.50
C GLN A 744 1.85 -6.87 28.76
N GLY A 745 2.74 -5.88 28.71
CA GLY A 745 3.61 -5.51 29.81
C GLY A 745 4.86 -6.37 29.98
N GLN A 746 5.13 -7.31 29.06
CA GLN A 746 6.31 -8.17 29.05
C GLN A 746 7.49 -7.45 28.36
N ARG A 747 7.98 -6.39 28.99
CA ARG A 747 8.92 -5.43 28.38
C ARG A 747 10.22 -6.08 27.87
N GLN A 748 10.83 -6.94 28.68
CA GLN A 748 12.12 -7.55 28.32
C GLN A 748 11.96 -8.46 27.09
N MET A 749 10.95 -9.34 27.10
CA MET A 749 10.67 -10.23 25.97
C MET A 749 10.30 -9.43 24.71
N GLY A 750 9.49 -8.37 24.87
CA GLY A 750 9.12 -7.51 23.75
C GLY A 750 10.32 -6.81 23.13
N LEU A 751 11.24 -6.29 23.93
CA LEU A 751 12.48 -5.67 23.46
C LEU A 751 13.41 -6.66 22.76
N GLU A 752 13.59 -7.86 23.31
CA GLU A 752 14.41 -8.92 22.69
C GLU A 752 13.85 -9.31 21.30
N LEU A 753 12.55 -9.52 21.18
CA LEU A 753 11.89 -9.83 19.90
C LEU A 753 11.99 -8.68 18.89
N LEU A 754 11.84 -7.43 19.34
CA LEU A 754 12.00 -6.27 18.46
C LEU A 754 13.44 -6.10 17.97
N LEU A 755 14.43 -6.35 18.80
CA LEU A 755 15.84 -6.31 18.40
C LEU A 755 16.20 -7.46 17.45
N GLU A 756 15.61 -8.64 17.64
CA GLU A 756 15.73 -9.76 16.70
C GLU A 756 15.09 -9.40 15.35
N SER A 757 13.89 -8.87 15.36
CA SER A 757 13.21 -8.37 14.16
C SER A 757 14.05 -7.31 13.44
N LEU A 758 14.61 -6.33 14.17
CA LEU A 758 15.47 -5.31 13.61
C LEU A 758 16.67 -5.91 12.90
N ALA A 759 17.35 -6.88 13.53
CA ALA A 759 18.48 -7.57 12.93
C ALA A 759 18.10 -8.32 11.64
N LEU A 760 16.89 -8.91 11.58
CA LEU A 760 16.36 -9.57 10.39
C LEU A 760 16.02 -8.55 9.29
N HIS A 761 15.39 -7.43 9.62
CA HIS A 761 15.11 -6.35 8.66
C HIS A 761 16.40 -5.77 8.07
N GLU A 762 17.42 -5.53 8.88
CA GLU A 762 18.74 -5.06 8.41
C GLU A 762 19.41 -6.06 7.47
N GLN A 763 19.30 -7.35 7.75
CA GLN A 763 19.88 -8.40 6.91
C GLN A 763 19.14 -8.58 5.59
N THR A 764 17.83 -8.39 5.59
CA THR A 764 16.97 -8.57 4.42
C THR A 764 16.95 -7.32 3.54
N PHE A 765 16.66 -6.17 4.12
CA PHE A 765 16.39 -4.92 3.39
C PHE A 765 17.59 -3.95 3.41
N GLY A 766 18.49 -4.09 4.37
CA GLY A 766 19.59 -3.15 4.61
C GLY A 766 19.20 -2.00 5.54
N PHE A 767 20.17 -1.14 5.83
CA PHE A 767 20.00 -0.05 6.82
C PHE A 767 19.15 1.13 6.31
N LEU A 768 19.12 1.36 5.01
CA LEU A 768 18.47 2.52 4.40
C LEU A 768 17.08 2.18 3.83
N HIS A 769 16.40 1.23 4.41
CA HIS A 769 15.07 0.81 3.94
C HIS A 769 13.99 1.28 4.91
N ALA A 770 12.80 1.61 4.38
CA ALA A 770 11.67 2.11 5.16
C ALA A 770 11.24 1.14 6.28
N GLU A 771 11.26 -0.19 6.03
CA GLU A 771 10.90 -1.19 7.04
C GLU A 771 11.93 -1.24 8.17
N SER A 772 13.22 -1.15 7.86
CA SER A 772 14.28 -1.04 8.87
C SER A 772 14.13 0.23 9.70
N ALA A 773 13.83 1.36 9.06
CA ALA A 773 13.57 2.64 9.74
C ALA A 773 12.34 2.55 10.66
N ARG A 774 11.26 1.91 10.21
CA ARG A 774 10.07 1.65 11.03
C ARG A 774 10.41 0.84 12.28
N CYS A 775 11.21 -0.21 12.13
CA CYS A 775 11.62 -1.04 13.23
C CYS A 775 12.51 -0.27 14.22
N TYR A 776 13.48 0.52 13.74
CA TYR A 776 14.28 1.43 14.55
C TYR A 776 13.42 2.39 15.38
N ALA A 777 12.39 2.99 14.77
CA ALA A 777 11.50 3.91 15.46
C ALA A 777 10.73 3.22 16.60
N VAL A 778 10.22 2.00 16.38
CA VAL A 778 9.49 1.25 17.42
C VAL A 778 10.43 0.81 18.54
N VAL A 779 11.64 0.33 18.23
CA VAL A 779 12.66 0.01 19.23
C VAL A 779 13.02 1.24 20.06
N SER A 780 13.16 2.40 19.41
CA SER A 780 13.40 3.69 20.11
C SER A 780 12.30 4.02 21.11
N LEU A 781 11.03 3.89 20.71
CA LEU A 781 9.89 4.14 21.60
C LEU A 781 9.87 3.16 22.78
N ALA A 782 10.19 1.88 22.55
CA ALA A 782 10.26 0.88 23.61
C ALA A 782 11.36 1.21 24.63
N HIS A 783 12.54 1.67 24.21
CA HIS A 783 13.59 2.16 25.10
C HIS A 783 13.19 3.45 25.82
N TYR A 784 12.47 4.36 25.16
CA TYR A 784 11.96 5.58 25.78
C TYR A 784 11.00 5.25 26.93
N ASP A 785 10.06 4.33 26.73
CA ASP A 785 9.12 3.86 27.74
C ASP A 785 9.80 3.09 28.88
N ALA A 786 10.97 2.51 28.61
CA ALA A 786 11.84 1.89 29.62
C ALA A 786 12.63 2.92 30.44
N GLY A 787 12.64 4.21 30.04
CA GLY A 787 13.41 5.27 30.67
C GLY A 787 14.86 5.37 30.20
N GLU A 788 15.23 4.65 29.15
CA GLU A 788 16.59 4.59 28.57
C GLU A 788 16.73 5.62 27.43
N HIS A 789 16.64 6.90 27.82
CA HIS A 789 16.51 8.02 26.87
C HIS A 789 17.71 8.18 25.92
N GLU A 790 18.94 7.83 26.32
CA GLU A 790 20.11 7.89 25.44
C GLU A 790 20.01 6.86 24.31
N LEU A 791 19.67 5.60 24.65
CA LEU A 791 19.45 4.56 23.64
C LEU A 791 18.27 4.87 22.73
N ALA A 792 17.18 5.40 23.30
CA ALA A 792 16.03 5.85 22.52
C ALA A 792 16.43 6.91 21.48
N ALA A 793 17.23 7.91 21.87
CA ALA A 793 17.73 8.94 20.96
C ALA A 793 18.63 8.37 19.86
N ASP A 794 19.50 7.42 20.20
CA ASP A 794 20.39 6.76 19.23
C ASP A 794 19.59 5.96 18.19
N PHE A 795 18.60 5.17 18.63
CA PHE A 795 17.76 4.41 17.70
C PHE A 795 16.88 5.33 16.85
N MET A 796 16.31 6.40 17.42
CA MET A 796 15.52 7.37 16.66
C MET A 796 16.38 8.10 15.61
N THR A 797 17.62 8.43 15.94
CA THR A 797 18.56 9.05 14.97
C THR A 797 18.86 8.14 13.79
N LYS A 798 18.84 6.82 13.99
CA LYS A 798 18.99 5.86 12.90
C LYS A 798 17.69 5.69 12.09
N ALA A 799 16.53 5.90 12.71
CA ALA A 799 15.23 5.82 12.05
C ALA A 799 15.00 7.00 11.09
N VAL A 800 15.51 8.18 11.41
CA VAL A 800 15.43 9.41 10.62
C VAL A 800 16.56 9.46 9.57
#